data_d13f2a59db20770a07548d873201cbd1
#
_entry.id   d13f2a59db20770a07548d873201cbd1
#
_cell.length_a   1.000
_cell.length_b   1.000
_cell.length_c   1.000
_cell.angle_alpha   90.00
_cell.angle_beta   90.00
_cell.angle_gamma   90.00
#
_symmetry.space_group_name_H-M   'P 1'
#
loop_
_entity.id
_entity.type
_entity.pdbx_description
1 polymer ?
#
loop_
_entity_poly.entity_id
_entity_poly.type
_entity_poly.pdbx_seq_one_letter_code
_entity_poly.pdbx_strand_id
1 'polypeptide(L)'
;MKKIVSIAALIAASLPVAFGQGGVIAAWTFENNAIAVNNSPSPSTGSGAASSIGMATYATPNIGVTTDDVLLGTTGDTGVNGVADLTQVWRVRAQAGASGAANGWSSLAPIGTQGAVFAASTVGYSNIAVSFDWYATTQGEANLQLQYTTDGVTWKNVPLTLTGSDAGLAVMTNTTSANTVKGSYVSITGGVGQDWFTGLSATISDPNAANNSKFAVQMVNASTGADDIGASGTALNNNSGNWRFDNVTISGQSILTGVISANLMLSRSVYTGDPSTVVVGSVLPPVCPVSANAASAGACGAKATNNGAYPSTSSSNNVWNNDSVDGSFGVTSPIFLDQITLSGTTVSSFAVPSNMIVTSFSSKSELALNLSTDGSVLTFMGYVAAPDTVDVSNANTPEVYDPTNPSGGSYFRAVAQVGANGAIQVTPTNAYSGNNGRAAILANGLYYMVGNSNNGTATPTNVVGSTGVQIATPGQAANTAPTEVGNFSIAQVTNPATGTPYAADKLGKDNNFRGLTIFNNTLYVTKGSGSNGIDTVYQVGNAGSLPTLSTAAAAPITVLPGFPTAAAKTAGATNDYPFGIWFANATTLYVADEGDGVVADAAGSATAGLQKWILSGGVWKMAYVLQNGLNLGQPYSIANYPAAINPATDGLRNITGTVNSNGTVTIFAVTSTVSANGDQGADPNKLVSITDTLANTTSAGAAAETFTTLRTAVAGEVLRGIAFAPSSTTMANAPLILSAASPSVTAIAQGGLAFAMGQNLAPEGDEILGPSPTTFDGASVSIKDAAGNITSAPLIFVSPSQVTFQVPSGVAAGAAAVTLTASGSPQTASNVVIAPVAPAVFTVNGNALIAGYAVRVSSSGTQTVEPAYAVNAQGSFSAAPINMGSATDKVYLTIYGTGIQAAGLANVAVTVNGVGTQVVYAGSAGYSGVDQINVLLPASLAGSGTVALQVTASGIAANTVQIAIQ
;
A
#
# COMPACT_ATOMS: atom_id res chain seq x y z
N MET A 1 -39.09 -12.14 -7.90
CA MET A 1 -38.22 -12.19 -9.07
C MET A 1 -37.38 -10.91 -9.23
N LYS A 2 -37.95 -9.67 -9.18
CA LYS A 2 -37.15 -8.42 -9.26
C LYS A 2 -36.07 -8.25 -8.15
N LYS A 3 -36.26 -8.80 -6.97
CA LYS A 3 -35.29 -8.73 -5.85
C LYS A 3 -34.03 -9.60 -6.03
N ILE A 4 -34.08 -10.61 -6.90
CA ILE A 4 -32.95 -11.53 -7.11
C ILE A 4 -31.98 -10.98 -8.17
N VAL A 5 -32.50 -10.27 -9.16
CA VAL A 5 -31.69 -9.56 -10.16
C VAL A 5 -30.91 -8.42 -9.48
N SER A 6 -31.54 -7.73 -8.52
CA SER A 6 -30.83 -6.74 -7.67
C SER A 6 -29.71 -7.35 -6.82
N ILE A 7 -29.78 -8.64 -6.48
CA ILE A 7 -28.72 -9.31 -5.71
C ILE A 7 -27.49 -9.58 -6.60
N ALA A 8 -27.67 -9.98 -7.84
CA ALA A 8 -26.54 -10.17 -8.76
C ALA A 8 -25.85 -8.82 -9.11
N ALA A 9 -26.62 -7.74 -9.26
CA ALA A 9 -26.10 -6.40 -9.48
C ALA A 9 -25.48 -5.82 -8.19
N LEU A 10 -26.09 -6.07 -7.02
CA LEU A 10 -25.54 -5.63 -5.74
C LEU A 10 -24.22 -6.36 -5.39
N ILE A 11 -24.10 -7.64 -5.78
CA ILE A 11 -22.89 -8.44 -5.61
C ILE A 11 -21.76 -7.92 -6.55
N ALA A 12 -22.12 -7.44 -7.74
CA ALA A 12 -21.15 -6.85 -8.67
C ALA A 12 -20.74 -5.42 -8.27
N ALA A 13 -21.61 -4.67 -7.56
CA ALA A 13 -21.35 -3.27 -7.17
C ALA A 13 -20.77 -3.08 -5.78
N SER A 14 -20.68 -4.14 -4.95
CA SER A 14 -20.31 -4.02 -3.53
C SER A 14 -18.98 -4.63 -3.15
N LEU A 15 -17.99 -4.62 -4.03
CA LEU A 15 -16.60 -4.63 -3.57
C LEU A 15 -16.26 -3.17 -3.28
N PRO A 16 -16.13 -2.72 -2.02
CA PRO A 16 -15.39 -1.52 -1.76
C PRO A 16 -13.97 -1.84 -2.22
N VAL A 17 -13.55 -1.25 -3.34
CA VAL A 17 -12.14 -1.00 -3.54
C VAL A 17 -11.77 -0.22 -2.27
N ALA A 18 -10.99 -0.81 -1.39
CA ALA A 18 -10.26 -0.06 -0.41
C ALA A 18 -9.37 0.87 -1.24
N PHE A 19 -9.89 2.05 -1.57
CA PHE A 19 -9.06 3.14 -2.05
C PHE A 19 -8.05 3.35 -0.94
N GLY A 20 -6.79 3.06 -1.24
CA GLY A 20 -5.71 3.42 -0.33
C GLY A 20 -5.96 4.86 0.10
N GLN A 21 -5.96 5.12 1.40
CA GLN A 21 -6.19 6.47 1.91
C GLN A 21 -5.22 7.38 1.19
N GLY A 22 -5.74 8.38 0.48
CA GLY A 22 -4.93 9.35 -0.21
C GLY A 22 -3.99 10.05 0.77
N GLY A 23 -2.80 10.44 0.32
CA GLY A 23 -1.88 11.23 1.14
C GLY A 23 -2.52 12.57 1.53
N VAL A 24 -2.23 13.07 2.72
CA VAL A 24 -2.66 14.41 3.14
C VAL A 24 -1.91 15.44 2.30
N ILE A 25 -2.65 16.30 1.59
CA ILE A 25 -2.11 17.44 0.85
C ILE A 25 -1.94 18.62 1.80
N ALA A 26 -2.98 18.92 2.56
CA ALA A 26 -2.96 19.90 3.64
C ALA A 26 -4.00 19.53 4.70
N ALA A 27 -3.65 19.71 5.95
CA ALA A 27 -4.58 19.52 7.07
C ALA A 27 -4.48 20.68 8.06
N TRP A 28 -5.61 21.09 8.59
CA TRP A 28 -5.75 22.11 9.63
C TRP A 28 -6.40 21.45 10.84
N THR A 29 -5.57 21.07 11.81
CA THR A 29 -5.97 20.62 13.14
C THR A 29 -5.83 21.74 14.17
N PHE A 30 -5.30 22.87 13.76
CA PHE A 30 -5.11 24.13 14.49
C PHE A 30 -4.15 24.09 15.68
N GLU A 31 -3.63 22.96 16.13
CA GLU A 31 -2.71 22.81 17.25
C GLU A 31 -1.39 23.56 17.08
N ASN A 32 -0.97 23.78 15.84
CA ASN A 32 0.23 24.55 15.51
C ASN A 32 0.02 26.07 15.53
N ASN A 33 -1.20 26.53 15.79
CA ASN A 33 -1.55 27.94 15.82
C ASN A 33 -1.66 28.43 17.27
N ALA A 34 -1.34 29.69 17.54
CA ALA A 34 -1.56 30.25 18.85
C ALA A 34 -3.07 30.43 19.15
N ILE A 35 -3.49 30.16 20.37
CA ILE A 35 -4.85 30.48 20.86
C ILE A 35 -5.00 32.00 20.94
N ALA A 36 -5.44 32.58 19.83
CA ALA A 36 -5.57 34.03 19.65
C ALA A 36 -6.46 34.31 18.42
N VAL A 37 -6.72 35.57 18.19
CA VAL A 37 -7.29 36.07 16.93
C VAL A 37 -6.39 35.62 15.78
N ASN A 38 -6.96 34.85 14.86
CA ASN A 38 -6.29 34.36 13.69
C ASN A 38 -7.27 34.23 12.50
N ASN A 39 -7.21 35.17 11.59
CA ASN A 39 -8.07 35.22 10.41
C ASN A 39 -7.55 34.33 9.24
N SER A 40 -6.37 33.77 9.39
CA SER A 40 -5.76 32.89 8.38
C SER A 40 -4.86 31.85 9.03
N PRO A 41 -5.45 30.85 9.72
CA PRO A 41 -4.66 29.83 10.38
C PRO A 41 -3.86 29.00 9.37
N SER A 42 -2.64 28.71 9.74
CA SER A 42 -1.74 27.85 8.95
C SER A 42 -2.13 26.38 9.08
N PRO A 43 -1.97 25.58 8.05
CA PRO A 43 -2.16 24.14 8.17
C PRO A 43 -1.12 23.53 9.11
N SER A 44 -1.53 22.50 9.84
CA SER A 44 -0.67 21.67 10.69
C SER A 44 0.17 20.69 9.88
N THR A 45 -0.30 20.32 8.70
CA THR A 45 0.41 19.44 7.76
C THR A 45 0.26 19.98 6.35
N GLY A 46 1.32 19.88 5.56
CA GLY A 46 1.33 20.35 4.17
C GLY A 46 1.41 21.88 4.05
N SER A 47 0.94 22.41 2.93
CA SER A 47 0.94 23.85 2.63
C SER A 47 -0.40 24.30 2.09
N GLY A 48 -0.89 25.42 2.59
CA GLY A 48 -2.19 25.94 2.20
C GLY A 48 -2.51 27.26 2.90
N ALA A 49 -3.69 27.78 2.64
CA ALA A 49 -4.21 28.97 3.29
C ALA A 49 -5.66 28.75 3.68
N ALA A 50 -6.04 29.22 4.85
CA ALA A 50 -7.43 29.30 5.29
C ALA A 50 -7.84 30.76 5.48
N SER A 51 -9.09 31.09 5.18
CA SER A 51 -9.65 32.41 5.45
C SER A 51 -11.17 32.35 5.55
N SER A 52 -11.77 33.22 6.36
CA SER A 52 -13.21 33.40 6.31
C SER A 52 -13.62 34.22 5.09
N ILE A 53 -14.83 34.01 4.61
CA ILE A 53 -15.42 34.76 3.50
C ILE A 53 -16.77 35.33 3.87
N GLY A 54 -17.06 36.55 3.39
CA GLY A 54 -18.32 37.23 3.64
C GLY A 54 -18.59 37.55 5.09
N MET A 55 -17.71 37.15 6.00
CA MET A 55 -17.74 37.55 7.42
C MET A 55 -17.08 38.91 7.59
N ALA A 56 -17.54 39.70 8.53
CA ALA A 56 -16.94 40.99 8.79
C ALA A 56 -15.48 40.86 9.24
N THR A 57 -14.55 41.29 8.38
CA THR A 57 -13.15 41.48 8.79
C THR A 57 -13.08 42.75 9.66
N TYR A 58 -12.54 42.59 10.83
CA TYR A 58 -12.48 43.67 11.80
C TYR A 58 -11.29 44.61 11.56
N ALA A 59 -11.53 45.86 11.31
CA ALA A 59 -10.48 46.84 10.98
C ALA A 59 -10.10 47.81 12.12
N THR A 60 -10.74 47.80 13.29
CA THR A 60 -10.40 48.68 14.41
C THR A 60 -10.54 48.02 15.78
N PRO A 61 -9.57 48.23 16.69
CA PRO A 61 -9.56 47.59 18.00
C PRO A 61 -10.56 48.30 18.94
N ASN A 62 -11.82 47.96 18.90
CA ASN A 62 -12.80 48.45 19.87
C ASN A 62 -13.59 47.33 20.53
N ILE A 63 -13.40 47.31 21.79
CA ILE A 63 -14.10 46.65 22.90
C ILE A 63 -15.39 45.91 22.50
N GLY A 64 -15.36 44.59 22.66
CA GLY A 64 -16.53 43.72 22.51
C GLY A 64 -16.72 43.09 21.12
N VAL A 65 -15.79 43.24 20.21
CA VAL A 65 -15.84 42.70 18.88
C VAL A 65 -14.99 41.42 18.81
N THR A 66 -15.57 40.38 18.31
CA THR A 66 -14.93 39.11 18.16
C THR A 66 -14.61 38.86 16.67
N THR A 67 -13.39 38.64 16.43
CA THR A 67 -12.84 38.24 15.11
C THR A 67 -12.72 36.75 15.04
N ASP A 68 -12.38 36.20 13.87
CA ASP A 68 -12.04 34.80 13.76
C ASP A 68 -10.83 34.48 14.62
N ASP A 69 -10.87 33.41 15.36
CA ASP A 69 -9.84 33.06 16.32
C ASP A 69 -9.65 31.55 16.44
N VAL A 70 -8.45 31.16 16.83
CA VAL A 70 -8.15 29.83 17.30
C VAL A 70 -8.42 29.77 18.79
N LEU A 71 -9.20 28.80 19.24
CA LEU A 71 -9.57 28.60 20.64
C LEU A 71 -9.59 27.13 21.01
N LEU A 72 -9.73 26.81 22.28
CA LEU A 72 -9.89 25.43 22.72
C LEU A 72 -11.23 24.86 22.24
N GLY A 73 -11.23 23.58 21.86
CA GLY A 73 -12.40 22.80 21.54
C GLY A 73 -13.41 22.73 22.69
N THR A 74 -14.57 22.19 22.40
CA THR A 74 -15.66 22.03 23.36
C THR A 74 -16.07 20.57 23.47
N THR A 75 -16.83 20.23 24.52
CA THR A 75 -17.38 18.87 24.70
C THR A 75 -18.07 18.38 23.42
N GLY A 76 -17.73 17.19 22.96
CA GLY A 76 -18.23 16.58 21.73
C GLY A 76 -17.26 16.69 20.54
N ASP A 77 -16.21 17.50 20.66
CA ASP A 77 -15.11 17.51 19.70
C ASP A 77 -14.34 16.20 19.78
N THR A 78 -14.05 15.61 18.64
CA THR A 78 -13.31 14.36 18.56
C THR A 78 -12.18 14.50 17.56
N GLY A 79 -10.97 14.12 17.97
CA GLY A 79 -9.80 14.10 17.10
C GLY A 79 -9.92 13.08 15.97
N VAL A 80 -8.96 13.11 15.05
CA VAL A 80 -8.87 12.29 13.82
C VAL A 80 -9.11 10.79 14.07
N ASN A 81 -8.87 10.32 15.29
CA ASN A 81 -9.02 8.91 15.69
C ASN A 81 -10.31 8.63 16.50
N GLY A 82 -11.24 9.55 16.55
CA GLY A 82 -12.48 9.39 17.32
C GLY A 82 -12.28 9.47 18.85
N VAL A 83 -11.12 9.90 19.31
CA VAL A 83 -10.84 10.20 20.72
C VAL A 83 -11.22 11.65 20.97
N ALA A 84 -11.87 11.95 22.12
CA ALA A 84 -12.25 13.31 22.49
C ALA A 84 -11.03 14.24 22.39
N ASP A 85 -11.13 15.24 21.52
CA ASP A 85 -10.12 16.26 21.31
C ASP A 85 -10.68 17.59 21.81
N LEU A 86 -10.10 18.08 22.88
CA LEU A 86 -10.45 19.39 23.43
C LEU A 86 -9.37 20.43 23.16
N THR A 87 -8.51 20.19 22.15
CA THR A 87 -7.32 20.98 21.92
C THR A 87 -7.67 22.30 21.23
N GLN A 88 -7.48 22.46 19.95
CA GLN A 88 -7.67 23.75 19.29
C GLN A 88 -8.59 23.64 18.08
N VAL A 89 -9.44 24.63 17.90
CA VAL A 89 -10.39 24.71 16.80
C VAL A 89 -10.38 26.13 16.22
N TRP A 90 -10.73 26.27 14.97
CA TRP A 90 -10.87 27.59 14.36
C TRP A 90 -12.32 28.02 14.30
N ARG A 91 -12.61 29.19 14.95
CA ARG A 91 -13.89 29.77 14.97
C ARG A 91 -14.04 30.87 13.92
N VAL A 92 -15.00 30.71 13.05
CA VAL A 92 -15.44 31.70 12.06
C VAL A 92 -16.71 32.37 12.59
N ARG A 93 -16.69 33.69 12.70
CA ARG A 93 -17.65 34.39 13.55
C ARG A 93 -18.20 35.67 12.96
N ALA A 94 -19.49 35.89 13.27
CA ALA A 94 -20.14 37.17 13.15
C ALA A 94 -19.65 38.22 14.16
N GLN A 95 -19.62 39.46 13.79
CA GLN A 95 -19.32 40.55 14.70
C GLN A 95 -20.45 40.74 15.72
N ALA A 96 -20.17 40.59 17.01
CA ALA A 96 -21.17 40.84 18.05
C ALA A 96 -21.57 42.32 18.10
N GLY A 97 -22.89 42.62 18.13
CA GLY A 97 -23.44 43.94 18.44
C GLY A 97 -23.72 44.89 17.28
N ALA A 98 -23.62 44.45 16.02
CA ALA A 98 -24.03 45.27 14.91
C ALA A 98 -25.35 44.76 14.30
N SER A 99 -26.38 45.51 14.46
CA SER A 99 -27.63 45.27 13.73
C SER A 99 -27.49 45.76 12.29
N GLY A 100 -27.40 44.81 11.36
CA GLY A 100 -27.43 45.12 9.93
C GLY A 100 -26.55 44.22 9.08
N ALA A 101 -26.87 44.11 7.83
CA ALA A 101 -26.39 43.14 6.81
C ALA A 101 -24.87 43.17 6.51
N ALA A 102 -24.08 43.95 7.22
CA ALA A 102 -22.66 44.13 6.90
C ALA A 102 -21.70 43.43 7.87
N ASN A 103 -22.20 42.81 8.93
CA ASN A 103 -21.36 42.35 10.03
C ASN A 103 -21.80 40.95 10.49
N GLY A 104 -21.16 39.87 9.98
CA GLY A 104 -21.37 38.50 10.40
C GLY A 104 -22.37 37.71 9.57
N TRP A 105 -23.02 36.71 10.17
CA TRP A 105 -24.06 35.94 9.48
C TRP A 105 -25.23 36.82 9.12
N SER A 106 -25.64 36.80 7.87
CA SER A 106 -26.75 37.65 7.38
C SER A 106 -27.72 36.79 6.59
N SER A 107 -29.00 36.82 7.01
CA SER A 107 -30.07 36.17 6.24
C SER A 107 -30.29 36.78 4.86
N LEU A 108 -29.67 37.94 4.56
CA LEU A 108 -29.68 38.55 3.24
C LEU A 108 -28.43 38.21 2.40
N ALA A 109 -27.49 37.50 2.94
CA ALA A 109 -26.30 37.12 2.21
C ALA A 109 -26.66 36.18 1.07
N PRO A 110 -26.14 36.38 -0.15
CA PRO A 110 -26.31 35.42 -1.22
C PRO A 110 -25.79 34.02 -0.82
N ILE A 111 -26.43 33.00 -1.35
CA ILE A 111 -25.99 31.61 -1.15
C ILE A 111 -24.52 31.47 -1.56
N GLY A 112 -23.72 30.80 -0.74
CA GLY A 112 -22.32 30.52 -1.04
C GLY A 112 -21.34 31.66 -0.77
N THR A 113 -21.77 32.72 -0.04
CA THR A 113 -20.96 33.93 0.17
C THR A 113 -20.49 34.17 1.59
N GLN A 114 -20.94 33.38 2.57
CA GLN A 114 -20.51 33.46 3.95
C GLN A 114 -20.03 32.12 4.46
N GLY A 115 -18.87 32.07 5.12
CA GLY A 115 -18.31 30.87 5.68
C GLY A 115 -16.78 30.87 5.70
N ALA A 116 -16.16 29.77 5.34
CA ALA A 116 -14.70 29.56 5.36
C ALA A 116 -14.19 28.92 4.05
N VAL A 117 -13.01 29.31 3.63
CA VAL A 117 -12.30 28.75 2.49
C VAL A 117 -10.97 28.15 2.93
N PHE A 118 -10.62 27.03 2.36
CA PHE A 118 -9.35 26.32 2.55
C PHE A 118 -8.73 26.05 1.19
N ALA A 119 -7.60 26.64 0.90
CA ALA A 119 -6.91 26.53 -0.37
C ALA A 119 -5.62 25.72 -0.20
N ALA A 120 -5.45 24.71 -1.03
CA ALA A 120 -4.21 23.95 -1.11
C ALA A 120 -3.94 23.50 -2.56
N SER A 121 -2.71 23.62 -3.00
CA SER A 121 -2.31 23.15 -4.31
C SER A 121 -2.39 21.61 -4.36
N THR A 122 -3.15 21.07 -5.31
CA THR A 122 -3.22 19.63 -5.58
C THR A 122 -2.22 19.19 -6.65
N VAL A 123 -1.24 20.02 -7.01
CA VAL A 123 -0.18 19.66 -7.95
C VAL A 123 0.55 18.42 -7.42
N GLY A 124 0.66 17.42 -8.28
CA GLY A 124 1.20 16.11 -7.90
C GLY A 124 0.19 15.14 -7.27
N TYR A 125 -1.10 15.48 -7.27
CA TYR A 125 -2.15 14.64 -6.68
C TYR A 125 -3.35 14.47 -7.61
N SER A 126 -4.00 13.30 -7.52
CA SER A 126 -5.28 12.93 -8.14
C SER A 126 -6.25 12.42 -7.08
N ASN A 127 -7.48 12.08 -7.47
CA ASN A 127 -8.49 11.54 -6.57
C ASN A 127 -8.65 12.38 -5.28
N ILE A 128 -8.89 13.66 -5.48
CA ILE A 128 -8.95 14.63 -4.39
C ILE A 128 -10.19 14.37 -3.52
N ALA A 129 -9.97 14.33 -2.22
CA ALA A 129 -11.01 14.21 -1.21
C ALA A 129 -10.84 15.26 -0.11
N VAL A 130 -11.94 15.57 0.55
CA VAL A 130 -12.01 16.55 1.64
C VAL A 130 -12.75 15.94 2.81
N SER A 131 -12.25 16.17 4.01
CA SER A 131 -12.98 15.85 5.25
C SER A 131 -12.81 16.96 6.26
N PHE A 132 -13.76 17.12 7.17
CA PHE A 132 -13.72 18.13 8.23
C PHE A 132 -14.71 17.82 9.34
N ASP A 133 -14.48 18.41 10.50
CA ASP A 133 -15.42 18.46 11.60
C ASP A 133 -16.02 19.87 11.68
N TRP A 134 -17.30 19.96 11.99
CA TRP A 134 -18.07 21.19 11.99
C TRP A 134 -18.94 21.32 13.23
N TYR A 135 -18.95 22.52 13.79
CA TYR A 135 -19.75 22.91 14.91
C TYR A 135 -20.48 24.22 14.60
N ALA A 136 -21.75 24.32 14.93
CA ALA A 136 -22.52 25.55 14.83
C ALA A 136 -23.17 25.89 16.17
N THR A 137 -23.01 27.12 16.61
CA THR A 137 -23.76 27.64 17.78
C THR A 137 -25.23 27.84 17.40
N THR A 138 -26.12 27.93 18.41
CA THR A 138 -27.57 28.05 18.19
C THR A 138 -27.98 29.21 17.26
N GLN A 139 -27.15 30.24 17.16
CA GLN A 139 -27.36 31.41 16.29
C GLN A 139 -26.44 31.34 15.04
N GLY A 140 -25.65 30.29 14.86
CA GLY A 140 -24.90 30.04 13.64
C GLY A 140 -25.80 29.51 12.56
N GLU A 141 -25.47 29.79 11.31
CA GLU A 141 -26.18 29.28 10.14
C GLU A 141 -26.32 27.75 10.20
N ALA A 142 -27.53 27.23 9.98
CA ALA A 142 -27.83 25.81 10.05
C ALA A 142 -27.59 25.05 8.74
N ASN A 143 -27.58 25.77 7.62
CA ASN A 143 -27.51 25.16 6.29
C ASN A 143 -26.13 25.38 5.67
N LEU A 144 -25.36 24.28 5.52
CA LEU A 144 -24.00 24.28 5.00
C LEU A 144 -23.94 23.56 3.67
N GLN A 145 -23.26 24.15 2.69
CA GLN A 145 -22.82 23.48 1.48
C GLN A 145 -21.31 23.46 1.37
N LEU A 146 -20.77 22.36 0.88
CA LEU A 146 -19.37 22.27 0.46
C LEU A 146 -19.27 22.62 -1.02
N GLN A 147 -18.31 23.47 -1.35
CA GLN A 147 -18.00 23.81 -2.73
C GLN A 147 -16.50 23.65 -2.97
N TYR A 148 -16.11 23.47 -4.22
CA TYR A 148 -14.71 23.49 -4.64
C TYR A 148 -14.53 24.37 -5.86
N THR A 149 -13.30 24.80 -6.08
CA THR A 149 -12.87 25.52 -7.29
C THR A 149 -11.62 24.86 -7.89
N THR A 150 -11.53 24.93 -9.22
CA THR A 150 -10.35 24.50 -9.99
C THR A 150 -9.68 25.65 -10.73
N ASP A 151 -10.26 26.84 -10.72
CA ASP A 151 -9.73 28.04 -11.36
C ASP A 151 -9.48 29.19 -10.36
N GLY A 152 -9.88 29.03 -9.10
CA GLY A 152 -9.80 30.01 -8.04
C GLY A 152 -10.93 31.06 -8.07
N VAL A 153 -11.90 30.91 -8.96
CA VAL A 153 -12.98 31.91 -9.19
C VAL A 153 -14.35 31.26 -9.23
N THR A 154 -14.50 30.20 -9.98
CA THR A 154 -15.80 29.51 -10.16
C THR A 154 -15.95 28.41 -9.13
N TRP A 155 -17.03 28.48 -8.35
CA TRP A 155 -17.33 27.51 -7.30
C TRP A 155 -18.40 26.53 -7.74
N LYS A 156 -18.16 25.25 -7.45
CA LYS A 156 -19.07 24.13 -7.80
C LYS A 156 -19.45 23.39 -6.52
N ASN A 157 -20.73 23.06 -6.39
CA ASN A 157 -21.20 22.24 -5.27
C ASN A 157 -20.65 20.81 -5.36
N VAL A 158 -20.40 20.20 -4.21
CA VAL A 158 -20.14 18.79 -4.07
C VAL A 158 -20.96 18.23 -2.90
N PRO A 159 -21.63 17.07 -3.08
CA PRO A 159 -22.41 16.45 -2.02
C PRO A 159 -21.48 15.99 -0.88
N LEU A 160 -21.92 16.24 0.35
CA LEU A 160 -21.27 15.71 1.55
C LEU A 160 -21.79 14.32 1.88
N THR A 161 -20.89 13.45 2.31
CA THR A 161 -21.18 12.16 2.92
C THR A 161 -21.07 12.30 4.42
N LEU A 162 -22.07 11.81 5.15
CA LEU A 162 -22.07 11.76 6.61
C LEU A 162 -21.57 10.38 7.03
N THR A 163 -20.55 10.32 7.87
CA THR A 163 -19.91 9.04 8.29
C THR A 163 -20.29 8.60 9.68
N GLY A 164 -21.28 9.22 10.31
CA GLY A 164 -21.65 8.87 11.67
C GLY A 164 -23.13 8.89 11.94
N SER A 165 -23.49 8.60 13.17
CA SER A 165 -24.81 8.81 13.73
C SER A 165 -24.94 10.24 14.24
N ASP A 166 -24.60 11.25 13.43
CA ASP A 166 -24.71 12.65 13.81
C ASP A 166 -26.19 13.01 13.95
N ALA A 167 -26.74 12.69 15.14
CA ALA A 167 -28.11 13.00 15.47
C ALA A 167 -28.34 14.51 15.35
N GLY A 168 -29.26 14.89 14.49
CA GLY A 168 -29.59 16.29 14.24
C GLY A 168 -28.89 16.89 13.03
N LEU A 169 -28.10 16.15 12.24
CA LEU A 169 -27.60 16.56 10.94
C LEU A 169 -28.24 15.71 9.85
N ALA A 170 -28.65 16.30 8.74
CA ALA A 170 -29.23 15.58 7.62
C ALA A 170 -28.70 16.13 6.30
N VAL A 171 -28.48 15.21 5.33
CA VAL A 171 -28.27 15.59 3.94
C VAL A 171 -29.64 15.95 3.34
N MET A 172 -29.77 17.16 2.84
CA MET A 172 -30.96 17.72 2.24
C MET A 172 -30.75 17.87 0.73
N THR A 173 -31.84 17.76 -0.02
CA THR A 173 -31.82 18.02 -1.48
C THR A 173 -32.90 19.03 -1.81
N ASN A 174 -32.49 20.17 -2.35
CA ASN A 174 -33.42 21.19 -2.81
C ASN A 174 -33.57 21.14 -4.35
N THR A 175 -34.83 21.05 -4.78
CA THR A 175 -35.19 21.08 -6.21
C THR A 175 -36.06 22.29 -6.59
N THR A 176 -36.64 22.97 -5.61
CA THR A 176 -37.72 23.94 -5.81
C THR A 176 -37.49 25.32 -5.23
N SER A 177 -36.94 25.45 -4.03
CA SER A 177 -36.75 26.76 -3.40
C SER A 177 -35.66 27.58 -4.07
N ALA A 178 -35.97 28.84 -4.35
CA ALA A 178 -35.03 29.84 -4.84
C ALA A 178 -34.10 30.39 -3.73
N ASN A 179 -34.47 30.18 -2.49
CA ASN A 179 -33.74 30.69 -1.30
C ASN A 179 -32.77 29.66 -0.70
N THR A 180 -32.67 28.49 -1.31
CA THR A 180 -31.74 27.43 -0.88
C THR A 180 -30.96 26.93 -2.07
N VAL A 181 -29.71 26.53 -1.90
CA VAL A 181 -28.85 25.98 -2.94
C VAL A 181 -29.57 24.85 -3.69
N LYS A 182 -29.48 24.85 -5.00
CA LYS A 182 -29.98 23.70 -5.80
C LYS A 182 -29.03 22.52 -5.68
N GLY A 183 -29.60 21.34 -5.41
CA GLY A 183 -28.87 20.12 -5.19
C GLY A 183 -28.69 19.79 -3.71
N SER A 184 -27.59 19.12 -3.37
CA SER A 184 -27.31 18.59 -2.05
C SER A 184 -26.65 19.63 -1.15
N TYR A 185 -27.08 19.68 0.12
CA TYR A 185 -26.48 20.43 1.21
C TYR A 185 -26.74 19.70 2.52
N VAL A 186 -26.10 20.09 3.62
CA VAL A 186 -26.40 19.56 4.96
C VAL A 186 -27.12 20.60 5.79
N SER A 187 -28.05 20.15 6.63
CA SER A 187 -28.84 21.02 7.49
C SER A 187 -28.90 20.46 8.90
N ILE A 188 -28.70 21.31 9.89
CA ILE A 188 -28.94 20.97 11.30
C ILE A 188 -30.47 20.92 11.49
N THR A 189 -30.97 19.78 11.92
CA THR A 189 -32.40 19.47 12.10
C THR A 189 -32.72 19.30 13.58
N GLY A 190 -33.97 19.63 13.97
CA GLY A 190 -34.43 19.40 15.32
C GLY A 190 -34.00 20.43 16.37
N GLY A 191 -33.35 21.52 15.98
CA GLY A 191 -32.97 22.61 16.90
C GLY A 191 -31.84 22.23 17.85
N VAL A 192 -30.93 21.35 17.43
CA VAL A 192 -29.81 20.79 18.21
C VAL A 192 -28.50 21.57 18.03
N GLY A 193 -28.55 22.88 17.88
CA GLY A 193 -27.30 23.67 17.80
C GLY A 193 -26.39 23.47 19.02
N GLN A 194 -25.10 23.73 18.85
CA GLN A 194 -23.99 23.55 19.81
C GLN A 194 -23.53 22.09 19.94
N ASP A 195 -23.57 21.36 18.84
CA ASP A 195 -23.00 20.01 18.76
C ASP A 195 -21.93 19.97 17.68
N TRP A 196 -20.98 19.02 17.83
CA TRP A 196 -19.99 18.72 16.84
C TRP A 196 -20.51 17.65 15.89
N PHE A 197 -20.39 17.92 14.60
CA PHE A 197 -20.63 16.95 13.54
C PHE A 197 -19.30 16.56 12.94
N THR A 198 -18.93 15.29 13.11
CA THR A 198 -17.56 14.83 12.85
C THR A 198 -17.45 13.99 11.58
N GLY A 199 -16.31 14.09 10.89
CA GLY A 199 -15.99 13.28 9.72
C GLY A 199 -16.88 13.54 8.50
N LEU A 200 -17.41 14.75 8.35
CA LEU A 200 -18.08 15.16 7.11
C LEU A 200 -17.07 15.06 5.97
N SER A 201 -17.42 14.40 4.87
CA SER A 201 -16.47 14.16 3.80
C SER A 201 -17.09 14.24 2.41
N ALA A 202 -16.23 14.48 1.41
CA ALA A 202 -16.60 14.44 0.00
C ALA A 202 -15.40 14.00 -0.86
N THR A 203 -15.69 13.29 -1.94
CA THR A 203 -14.73 13.04 -3.03
C THR A 203 -15.03 13.97 -4.19
N ILE A 204 -14.01 14.62 -4.72
CA ILE A 204 -14.12 15.56 -5.85
C ILE A 204 -13.87 14.77 -7.14
N SER A 205 -14.95 14.45 -7.84
CA SER A 205 -14.88 13.67 -9.09
C SER A 205 -14.44 14.47 -10.32
N ASP A 206 -14.31 15.80 -10.21
CA ASP A 206 -13.85 16.66 -11.31
C ASP A 206 -12.36 16.38 -11.61
N PRO A 207 -12.02 15.89 -12.82
CA PRO A 207 -10.62 15.61 -13.15
C PRO A 207 -9.71 16.84 -13.10
N ASN A 208 -10.28 18.06 -13.25
CA ASN A 208 -9.52 19.31 -13.14
C ASN A 208 -9.14 19.66 -11.68
N ALA A 209 -9.70 18.98 -10.70
CA ALA A 209 -9.25 19.11 -9.31
C ALA A 209 -7.89 18.43 -9.07
N ALA A 210 -7.52 17.48 -9.92
CA ALA A 210 -6.23 16.82 -9.89
C ALA A 210 -5.12 17.72 -10.46
N ASN A 211 -3.90 17.61 -9.92
CA ASN A 211 -2.71 18.33 -10.40
C ASN A 211 -2.96 19.83 -10.61
N ASN A 212 -3.61 20.50 -9.68
CA ASN A 212 -4.12 21.84 -9.82
C ASN A 212 -3.55 22.79 -8.75
N SER A 213 -2.87 23.84 -9.16
CA SER A 213 -2.28 24.84 -8.26
C SER A 213 -3.29 25.86 -7.69
N LYS A 214 -4.52 25.89 -8.21
CA LYS A 214 -5.56 26.83 -7.80
C LYS A 214 -6.72 26.18 -7.04
N PHE A 215 -6.53 24.90 -6.68
CA PHE A 215 -7.58 24.17 -5.99
C PHE A 215 -7.87 24.77 -4.61
N ALA A 216 -9.14 24.92 -4.29
CA ALA A 216 -9.63 25.28 -2.97
C ALA A 216 -11.01 24.68 -2.72
N VAL A 217 -11.36 24.56 -1.46
CA VAL A 217 -12.71 24.21 -1.01
C VAL A 217 -13.25 25.28 -0.10
N GLN A 218 -14.58 25.43 -0.06
CA GLN A 218 -15.23 26.31 0.88
C GLN A 218 -16.47 25.67 1.50
N MET A 219 -16.64 25.89 2.79
CA MET A 219 -17.82 25.55 3.55
C MET A 219 -18.60 26.84 3.75
N VAL A 220 -19.80 26.93 3.15
CA VAL A 220 -20.52 28.18 3.05
C VAL A 220 -22.03 28.01 3.29
N ASN A 221 -22.73 29.13 3.54
CA ASN A 221 -24.17 29.15 3.69
C ASN A 221 -24.88 28.56 2.48
N ALA A 222 -25.80 27.65 2.73
CA ALA A 222 -26.59 26.98 1.68
C ALA A 222 -27.96 27.64 1.48
N SER A 223 -28.32 28.62 2.29
CA SER A 223 -29.62 29.30 2.23
C SER A 223 -29.50 30.82 2.35
N THR A 224 -30.59 31.50 2.09
CA THR A 224 -30.77 32.96 2.16
C THR A 224 -32.25 33.30 2.43
N GLY A 225 -32.55 34.50 2.89
CA GLY A 225 -33.94 35.01 3.07
C GLY A 225 -34.71 34.22 4.12
N ALA A 226 -35.90 33.78 3.79
CA ALA A 226 -36.80 33.06 4.68
C ALA A 226 -36.35 31.63 5.02
N ASP A 227 -35.51 31.04 4.18
CA ASP A 227 -34.94 29.69 4.40
C ASP A 227 -33.67 29.71 5.25
N ASP A 228 -33.18 30.89 5.60
CA ASP A 228 -31.97 31.10 6.37
C ASP A 228 -32.28 31.00 7.88
N ILE A 229 -31.92 29.87 8.44
CA ILE A 229 -32.20 29.53 9.85
C ILE A 229 -30.92 29.33 10.64
N GLY A 230 -30.96 29.68 11.90
CA GLY A 230 -29.91 29.33 12.85
C GLY A 230 -30.02 27.85 13.28
N ALA A 231 -28.95 27.30 13.83
CA ALA A 231 -28.89 25.90 14.29
C ALA A 231 -29.95 25.55 15.36
N SER A 232 -30.53 26.54 16.02
CA SER A 232 -31.71 26.38 16.91
C SER A 232 -33.04 26.15 16.18
N GLY A 233 -33.05 26.16 14.85
CA GLY A 233 -34.28 26.05 14.04
C GLY A 233 -35.10 27.34 13.97
N THR A 234 -34.61 28.46 14.46
CA THR A 234 -35.25 29.78 14.39
C THR A 234 -34.63 30.60 13.28
N ALA A 235 -35.37 31.62 12.80
CA ALA A 235 -34.83 32.56 11.79
C ALA A 235 -33.50 33.14 12.24
N LEU A 236 -32.55 33.25 11.35
CA LEU A 236 -31.21 33.79 11.61
C LEU A 236 -31.35 35.26 12.07
N ASN A 237 -30.74 35.63 13.18
CA ASN A 237 -30.93 36.91 13.78
C ASN A 237 -29.89 37.98 13.40
N ASN A 238 -28.91 37.63 12.58
CA ASN A 238 -27.83 38.51 12.08
C ASN A 238 -26.95 39.19 13.15
N ASN A 239 -27.00 38.78 14.41
CA ASN A 239 -26.37 39.49 15.53
C ASN A 239 -25.26 38.65 16.20
N SER A 240 -25.27 37.35 16.07
CA SER A 240 -24.37 36.46 16.79
C SER A 240 -24.31 35.08 16.08
N GLY A 241 -23.60 34.19 16.70
CA GLY A 241 -23.42 32.86 16.15
C GLY A 241 -22.04 32.70 15.52
N ASN A 242 -21.61 31.48 15.48
CA ASN A 242 -20.34 31.11 14.82
C ASN A 242 -20.39 29.69 14.34
N TRP A 243 -19.57 29.42 13.35
CA TRP A 243 -19.10 28.08 13.01
C TRP A 243 -17.73 27.83 13.59
N ARG A 244 -17.45 26.61 13.91
CA ARG A 244 -16.10 26.13 14.25
C ARG A 244 -15.75 24.98 13.35
N PHE A 245 -14.48 24.90 13.00
CA PHE A 245 -13.92 23.85 12.19
C PHE A 245 -12.77 23.19 12.93
N ASP A 246 -12.66 21.90 12.76
CA ASP A 246 -11.50 21.12 13.13
C ASP A 246 -11.25 20.03 12.11
N ASN A 247 -10.05 19.42 12.15
CA ASN A 247 -9.63 18.30 11.31
C ASN A 247 -9.90 18.50 9.80
N VAL A 248 -9.86 19.76 9.33
CA VAL A 248 -10.08 20.04 7.91
C VAL A 248 -8.92 19.49 7.12
N THR A 249 -9.18 18.50 6.29
CA THR A 249 -8.16 17.78 5.53
C THR A 249 -8.50 17.76 4.06
N ILE A 250 -7.58 18.22 3.24
CA ILE A 250 -7.56 18.00 1.80
C ILE A 250 -6.56 16.88 1.53
N SER A 251 -7.02 15.80 0.94
CA SER A 251 -6.22 14.63 0.63
C SER A 251 -6.29 14.28 -0.85
N GLY A 252 -5.35 13.49 -1.33
CA GLY A 252 -5.32 13.04 -2.71
C GLY A 252 -4.32 11.92 -2.91
N GLN A 253 -4.48 11.18 -3.97
CA GLN A 253 -3.53 10.18 -4.38
C GLN A 253 -2.38 10.87 -5.13
N SER A 254 -1.16 10.72 -4.67
CA SER A 254 0.02 11.25 -5.35
C SER A 254 0.13 10.74 -6.79
N ILE A 255 0.49 11.64 -7.70
CA ILE A 255 0.77 11.32 -9.10
C ILE A 255 2.19 11.76 -9.47
N LEU A 256 2.94 10.88 -10.09
CA LEU A 256 4.17 11.24 -10.79
C LEU A 256 3.78 11.83 -12.15
N THR A 257 3.96 13.12 -12.34
CA THR A 257 3.74 13.75 -13.64
C THR A 257 5.01 13.67 -14.47
N GLY A 258 4.88 13.16 -15.69
CA GLY A 258 5.98 13.19 -16.66
C GLY A 258 7.08 12.15 -16.46
N VAL A 259 6.74 10.95 -15.97
CA VAL A 259 7.70 9.83 -15.91
C VAL A 259 8.14 9.46 -17.34
N ILE A 260 9.43 9.57 -17.58
CA ILE A 260 10.07 9.22 -18.85
C ILE A 260 10.76 7.88 -18.66
N SER A 261 10.30 6.83 -19.31
CA SER A 261 10.82 5.47 -19.14
C SER A 261 12.32 5.29 -19.47
N ALA A 262 12.89 6.20 -20.24
CA ALA A 262 14.33 6.21 -20.52
C ALA A 262 15.17 6.80 -19.36
N ASN A 263 14.54 7.38 -18.34
CA ASN A 263 15.21 7.92 -17.17
C ASN A 263 15.37 6.86 -16.07
N LEU A 264 16.14 7.22 -15.06
CA LEU A 264 16.30 6.43 -13.85
C LEU A 264 15.39 6.99 -12.75
N MET A 265 15.01 6.11 -11.84
CA MET A 265 14.40 6.45 -10.55
C MET A 265 15.38 6.10 -9.44
N LEU A 266 15.62 7.06 -8.57
CA LEU A 266 16.50 6.96 -7.42
C LEU A 266 15.69 7.14 -6.15
N SER A 267 15.68 6.15 -5.26
CA SER A 267 15.09 6.33 -3.94
C SER A 267 16.08 6.98 -2.98
N ARG A 268 15.58 7.86 -2.14
CA ARG A 268 16.37 8.45 -1.06
C ARG A 268 15.56 8.58 0.22
N SER A 269 16.26 8.41 1.31
CA SER A 269 15.79 8.68 2.66
C SER A 269 16.24 10.08 3.06
N VAL A 270 15.34 10.88 3.62
CA VAL A 270 15.65 12.24 4.06
C VAL A 270 15.24 12.41 5.51
N TYR A 271 16.21 12.73 6.34
CA TYR A 271 15.93 13.03 7.74
C TYR A 271 15.36 14.45 7.89
N THR A 272 14.18 14.54 8.47
CA THR A 272 13.48 15.83 8.65
C THR A 272 13.90 16.55 9.90
N GLY A 273 14.55 15.84 10.84
CA GLY A 273 15.22 16.48 11.97
C GLY A 273 14.30 16.97 13.10
N ASP A 274 13.27 16.17 13.46
CA ASP A 274 12.59 16.43 14.74
C ASP A 274 13.35 15.77 15.89
N PRO A 275 14.05 16.54 16.71
CA PRO A 275 14.85 16.01 17.81
C PRO A 275 14.04 15.64 19.03
N SER A 276 12.73 15.86 19.02
CA SER A 276 11.87 15.57 20.17
C SER A 276 11.74 14.06 20.41
N THR A 277 11.97 13.24 19.40
CA THR A 277 11.88 11.78 19.49
C THR A 277 13.06 11.11 20.16
N VAL A 278 14.28 11.69 20.07
CA VAL A 278 15.48 11.17 20.73
C VAL A 278 16.27 12.31 21.35
N VAL A 279 16.33 12.36 22.67
CA VAL A 279 17.06 13.39 23.43
C VAL A 279 18.33 12.77 24.02
N VAL A 280 19.42 13.57 24.10
CA VAL A 280 20.65 13.14 24.77
C VAL A 280 20.33 12.68 26.20
N GLY A 281 20.80 11.47 26.54
CA GLY A 281 20.53 10.83 27.82
C GLY A 281 19.29 9.94 27.86
N SER A 282 18.43 9.94 26.82
CA SER A 282 17.34 8.98 26.69
C SER A 282 17.91 7.56 26.54
N VAL A 283 17.27 6.59 27.17
CA VAL A 283 17.63 5.18 27.01
C VAL A 283 17.26 4.75 25.59
N LEU A 284 18.26 4.30 24.83
CA LEU A 284 18.07 3.83 23.46
C LEU A 284 17.46 2.41 23.45
N PRO A 285 16.67 2.09 22.44
CA PRO A 285 16.37 0.70 22.15
C PRO A 285 17.68 -0.09 21.87
N PRO A 286 17.72 -1.38 22.24
CA PRO A 286 16.68 -2.11 22.92
C PRO A 286 16.51 -1.71 24.39
N VAL A 287 15.29 -1.38 24.78
CA VAL A 287 14.92 -1.19 26.18
C VAL A 287 14.68 -2.57 26.77
N CYS A 288 15.70 -3.15 27.34
CA CYS A 288 15.60 -4.52 27.88
C CYS A 288 14.68 -4.57 29.09
N PRO A 289 13.72 -5.50 29.13
CA PRO A 289 12.99 -5.80 30.34
C PRO A 289 13.92 -6.34 31.41
N VAL A 290 13.54 -6.15 32.68
CA VAL A 290 14.34 -6.55 33.87
C VAL A 290 14.72 -8.05 33.89
N SER A 291 14.06 -8.86 33.04
CA SER A 291 14.28 -10.30 32.88
C SER A 291 15.08 -10.70 31.63
N ALA A 292 15.63 -9.74 30.89
CA ALA A 292 16.33 -10.06 29.65
C ALA A 292 17.60 -10.86 29.85
N ASN A 293 17.83 -11.85 29.02
CA ASN A 293 18.98 -12.71 29.02
C ASN A 293 20.31 -11.93 28.91
N ALA A 294 21.29 -12.36 29.69
CA ALA A 294 22.61 -11.74 29.80
C ALA A 294 23.39 -11.58 28.48
N ALA A 295 23.03 -12.30 27.41
CA ALA A 295 23.66 -12.15 26.10
C ALA A 295 23.30 -10.82 25.37
N SER A 296 22.14 -10.23 25.71
CA SER A 296 21.72 -8.92 25.24
C SER A 296 22.00 -7.81 26.26
N ALA A 297 22.46 -8.17 27.45
CA ALA A 297 22.64 -7.23 28.56
C ALA A 297 23.72 -6.17 28.31
N GLY A 298 24.66 -6.43 27.41
CA GLY A 298 25.68 -5.45 27.02
C GLY A 298 25.15 -4.29 26.17
N ALA A 299 24.03 -4.53 25.52
CA ALA A 299 23.38 -3.53 24.67
C ALA A 299 22.25 -2.75 25.38
N CYS A 300 21.73 -3.32 26.48
CA CYS A 300 20.58 -2.75 27.17
C CYS A 300 20.92 -1.52 28.00
N GLY A 301 20.10 -0.50 27.93
CA GLY A 301 20.23 0.70 28.76
C GLY A 301 21.31 1.68 28.29
N ALA A 302 21.82 1.49 27.06
CA ALA A 302 22.62 2.53 26.43
C ALA A 302 21.83 3.84 26.38
N LYS A 303 22.55 4.94 26.52
CA LYS A 303 21.91 6.28 26.46
C LYS A 303 22.27 6.96 25.17
N ALA A 304 21.31 7.65 24.60
CA ALA A 304 21.54 8.49 23.45
C ALA A 304 22.66 9.50 23.76
N THR A 305 23.66 9.53 22.90
CA THR A 305 24.72 10.51 22.91
C THR A 305 24.69 11.30 21.62
N ASN A 306 25.09 12.56 21.68
CA ASN A 306 25.33 13.32 20.48
C ASN A 306 26.64 12.80 19.86
N ASN A 307 26.55 11.99 18.81
CA ASN A 307 27.70 11.44 18.12
C ASN A 307 28.31 12.38 17.08
N GLY A 308 27.72 13.56 16.87
CA GLY A 308 28.20 14.54 15.92
C GLY A 308 28.02 14.16 14.44
N ALA A 309 27.32 13.05 14.17
CA ALA A 309 27.16 12.52 12.81
C ALA A 309 26.38 13.44 11.89
N TYR A 310 25.48 14.28 12.44
CA TYR A 310 24.70 15.21 11.65
C TYR A 310 24.65 16.59 12.30
N PRO A 311 24.77 17.64 11.51
CA PRO A 311 24.50 18.99 11.98
C PRO A 311 23.02 19.12 12.33
N SER A 312 22.75 19.82 13.39
CA SER A 312 21.42 20.20 13.77
C SER A 312 20.80 21.16 12.76
N THR A 313 19.55 20.95 12.40
CA THR A 313 18.74 21.92 11.65
C THR A 313 18.21 23.03 12.57
N SER A 314 18.22 22.84 13.86
CA SER A 314 17.98 23.82 14.91
C SER A 314 19.14 23.81 15.89
N SER A 315 19.39 24.90 16.60
CA SER A 315 20.58 25.18 17.39
C SER A 315 20.96 24.17 18.48
N SER A 316 20.28 23.05 18.61
CA SER A 316 20.50 22.13 19.75
C SER A 316 20.53 20.64 19.44
N ASN A 317 20.30 20.17 18.18
CA ASN A 317 19.99 18.76 18.03
C ASN A 317 20.64 18.13 16.81
N ASN A 318 21.32 17.03 17.00
CA ASN A 318 21.89 16.20 15.94
C ASN A 318 20.93 15.08 15.54
N VAL A 319 21.06 14.64 14.31
CA VAL A 319 20.38 13.46 13.82
C VAL A 319 21.01 12.23 14.50
N TRP A 320 20.19 11.36 15.01
CA TRP A 320 20.61 10.11 15.55
C TRP A 320 20.73 9.09 14.41
N ASN A 321 21.90 8.54 14.23
CA ASN A 321 22.15 7.42 13.33
C ASN A 321 22.31 6.12 14.12
N ASN A 322 22.75 5.05 13.45
CA ASN A 322 23.02 3.78 14.11
C ASN A 322 23.93 3.98 15.32
N ASP A 323 23.48 3.49 16.45
CA ASP A 323 24.32 3.43 17.65
C ASP A 323 25.27 2.22 17.58
N SER A 324 26.44 2.34 18.17
CA SER A 324 27.41 1.24 18.23
C SER A 324 26.90 0.02 19.00
N VAL A 325 25.89 0.22 19.80
CA VAL A 325 25.24 -0.82 20.62
C VAL A 325 24.18 -1.57 19.81
N ASP A 326 23.48 -0.87 18.92
CA ASP A 326 22.45 -1.42 18.03
C ASP A 326 22.61 -0.85 16.63
N GLY A 327 23.27 -1.58 15.77
CA GLY A 327 23.52 -1.19 14.38
C GLY A 327 22.27 -1.08 13.49
N SER A 328 21.11 -1.51 13.98
CA SER A 328 19.82 -1.36 13.26
C SER A 328 19.00 -0.21 13.78
N PHE A 329 19.38 0.42 14.90
CA PHE A 329 18.68 1.54 15.48
C PHE A 329 18.58 2.69 14.49
N GLY A 330 17.39 3.25 14.35
CA GLY A 330 17.14 4.37 13.47
C GLY A 330 15.82 5.06 13.75
N VAL A 331 15.65 6.20 13.10
CA VAL A 331 14.43 7.02 13.16
C VAL A 331 13.74 6.92 11.80
N THR A 332 12.43 6.70 11.80
CA THR A 332 11.68 6.66 10.54
C THR A 332 11.69 8.01 9.85
N SER A 333 11.84 7.98 8.54
CA SER A 333 12.02 9.18 7.72
C SER A 333 11.21 9.12 6.43
N PRO A 334 10.84 10.28 5.88
CA PRO A 334 10.22 10.37 4.57
C PRO A 334 11.08 9.78 3.47
N ILE A 335 10.40 9.22 2.48
CA ILE A 335 10.97 8.63 1.27
C ILE A 335 10.72 9.58 0.10
N PHE A 336 11.74 9.79 -0.72
CA PHE A 336 11.62 10.49 -1.99
C PHE A 336 12.05 9.59 -3.15
N LEU A 337 11.36 9.70 -4.26
CA LEU A 337 11.73 9.09 -5.52
C LEU A 337 12.10 10.21 -6.50
N ASP A 338 13.37 10.28 -6.86
CA ASP A 338 13.87 11.27 -7.82
C ASP A 338 13.95 10.64 -9.21
N GLN A 339 13.28 11.23 -10.17
CA GLN A 339 13.52 10.92 -11.57
C GLN A 339 14.76 11.67 -12.03
N ILE A 340 15.73 10.95 -12.55
CA ILE A 340 17.00 11.49 -12.99
C ILE A 340 17.33 11.03 -14.41
N THR A 341 18.02 11.86 -15.17
CA THR A 341 18.56 11.46 -16.47
C THR A 341 19.71 10.45 -16.29
N LEU A 342 20.10 9.78 -17.36
CA LEU A 342 21.26 8.88 -17.35
C LEU A 342 22.58 9.60 -17.02
N SER A 343 22.61 10.93 -17.11
CA SER A 343 23.75 11.77 -16.71
C SER A 343 23.67 12.28 -15.27
N GLY A 344 22.65 11.89 -14.50
CA GLY A 344 22.49 12.23 -13.10
C GLY A 344 21.71 13.53 -12.82
N THR A 345 21.20 14.22 -13.86
CA THR A 345 20.41 15.44 -13.66
C THR A 345 19.02 15.08 -13.13
N THR A 346 18.62 15.67 -12.01
CA THR A 346 17.26 15.51 -11.46
C THR A 346 16.24 16.20 -12.36
N VAL A 347 15.26 15.43 -12.82
CA VAL A 347 14.13 15.90 -13.65
C VAL A 347 12.95 16.28 -12.76
N SER A 348 12.63 15.42 -11.81
CA SER A 348 11.57 15.64 -10.83
C SER A 348 11.88 14.88 -9.54
N SER A 349 11.29 15.32 -8.45
CA SER A 349 11.38 14.66 -7.15
C SER A 349 9.96 14.45 -6.61
N PHE A 350 9.68 13.25 -6.20
CA PHE A 350 8.38 12.83 -5.73
C PHE A 350 8.48 12.41 -4.28
N ALA A 351 7.75 13.10 -3.40
CA ALA A 351 7.62 12.71 -2.01
C ALA A 351 6.61 11.57 -1.88
N VAL A 352 7.07 10.41 -1.43
CA VAL A 352 6.18 9.31 -1.10
C VAL A 352 5.35 9.70 0.12
N PRO A 353 4.02 9.54 0.12
CA PRO A 353 3.18 9.92 1.25
C PRO A 353 3.62 9.19 2.52
N SER A 354 4.14 9.94 3.48
CA SER A 354 4.71 9.39 4.72
C SER A 354 3.68 8.78 5.67
N ASN A 355 2.40 9.09 5.49
CA ASN A 355 1.30 8.42 6.17
C ASN A 355 0.99 7.03 5.61
N MET A 356 1.53 6.68 4.44
CA MET A 356 1.38 5.33 3.85
C MET A 356 2.59 4.45 4.14
N ILE A 357 3.79 4.99 3.98
CA ILE A 357 5.04 4.24 4.14
C ILE A 357 6.21 5.17 4.43
N VAL A 358 7.07 4.75 5.33
CA VAL A 358 8.32 5.42 5.69
C VAL A 358 9.47 4.43 5.65
N THR A 359 10.71 4.92 5.72
CA THR A 359 11.91 4.08 5.88
C THR A 359 12.57 4.35 7.23
N SER A 360 13.46 3.48 7.68
CA SER A 360 14.38 3.81 8.78
C SER A 360 15.59 4.54 8.22
N PHE A 361 15.86 5.75 8.69
CA PHE A 361 16.88 6.61 8.11
C PHE A 361 18.27 5.98 8.08
N SER A 362 18.64 5.30 9.12
CA SER A 362 19.96 4.69 9.25
C SER A 362 20.04 3.24 8.78
N SER A 363 18.93 2.63 8.34
CA SER A 363 18.98 1.27 7.82
C SER A 363 19.68 1.21 6.46
N LYS A 364 20.53 0.21 6.28
CA LYS A 364 21.35 0.04 5.08
C LYS A 364 20.63 -0.65 3.93
N SER A 365 19.52 -1.30 4.20
CA SER A 365 19.03 -2.40 3.37
C SER A 365 17.68 -2.13 2.73
N GLU A 366 16.87 -1.23 3.26
CA GLU A 366 15.57 -0.91 2.68
C GLU A 366 15.69 0.00 1.46
N LEU A 367 14.59 0.20 0.77
CA LEU A 367 14.42 1.07 -0.39
C LEU A 367 15.20 0.64 -1.63
N ALA A 368 15.67 -0.61 -1.72
CA ALA A 368 16.11 -1.11 -3.00
C ALA A 368 14.96 -0.99 -4.01
N LEU A 369 15.21 -0.33 -5.13
CA LEU A 369 14.22 -0.19 -6.20
C LEU A 369 14.36 -1.34 -7.19
N ASN A 370 13.24 -2.00 -7.48
CA ASN A 370 13.18 -3.01 -8.52
C ASN A 370 12.03 -2.69 -9.48
N LEU A 371 12.35 -2.73 -10.76
CA LEU A 371 11.34 -2.66 -11.82
C LEU A 371 10.65 -4.03 -11.95
N SER A 372 9.33 -4.05 -12.00
CA SER A 372 8.58 -5.28 -12.25
C SER A 372 9.01 -5.95 -13.55
N THR A 373 8.81 -7.26 -13.65
CA THR A 373 9.24 -8.01 -14.84
C THR A 373 8.56 -7.58 -16.14
N ASP A 374 7.41 -6.93 -16.04
CA ASP A 374 6.68 -6.34 -17.16
C ASP A 374 7.02 -4.85 -17.40
N GLY A 375 7.87 -4.25 -16.58
CA GLY A 375 8.28 -2.87 -16.70
C GLY A 375 7.24 -1.82 -16.28
N SER A 376 6.11 -2.23 -15.70
CA SER A 376 4.97 -1.33 -15.45
C SER A 376 5.04 -0.58 -14.11
N VAL A 377 5.68 -1.15 -13.10
CA VAL A 377 5.77 -0.55 -11.76
C VAL A 377 7.16 -0.71 -11.15
N LEU A 378 7.50 0.23 -10.29
CA LEU A 378 8.62 0.09 -9.35
C LEU A 378 8.11 -0.45 -8.03
N THR A 379 8.93 -1.26 -7.38
CA THR A 379 8.67 -1.78 -6.04
C THR A 379 9.81 -1.48 -5.09
N PHE A 380 9.48 -1.23 -3.83
CA PHE A 380 10.43 -1.10 -2.72
C PHE A 380 9.77 -1.48 -1.40
N MET A 381 10.57 -1.69 -0.37
CA MET A 381 10.08 -2.01 0.98
C MET A 381 10.33 -0.87 1.96
N GLY A 382 9.45 -0.78 2.97
CA GLY A 382 9.51 0.17 4.07
C GLY A 382 8.61 -0.27 5.22
N TYR A 383 8.16 0.70 6.02
CA TYR A 383 7.39 0.49 7.26
C TYR A 383 6.11 1.29 7.26
N VAL A 384 5.06 0.73 7.86
CA VAL A 384 3.83 1.45 8.18
C VAL A 384 3.97 2.02 9.59
N ALA A 385 4.47 3.24 9.66
CA ALA A 385 4.68 4.00 10.90
C ALA A 385 4.65 5.49 10.60
N ALA A 386 4.46 6.33 11.61
CA ALA A 386 4.64 7.77 11.47
C ALA A 386 6.13 8.11 11.23
N PRO A 387 6.45 9.23 10.56
CA PRO A 387 7.80 9.79 10.60
C PRO A 387 8.26 10.01 12.04
N ASP A 388 9.57 10.07 12.23
CA ASP A 388 10.24 10.31 13.51
C ASP A 388 9.97 9.25 14.61
N THR A 389 9.38 8.10 14.23
CA THR A 389 9.23 6.95 15.14
C THR A 389 10.56 6.22 15.31
N VAL A 390 10.90 5.97 16.58
CA VAL A 390 12.20 5.37 16.95
C VAL A 390 12.16 3.86 16.85
N ASP A 391 13.21 3.27 16.27
CA ASP A 391 13.52 1.84 16.28
C ASP A 391 12.46 0.90 15.64
N VAL A 392 11.77 1.38 14.65
CA VAL A 392 10.75 0.59 13.94
C VAL A 392 11.33 -0.64 13.23
N SER A 393 12.58 -0.56 12.77
CA SER A 393 13.26 -1.67 12.10
C SER A 393 13.49 -2.88 13.01
N ASN A 394 13.67 -2.66 14.30
CA ASN A 394 13.82 -3.74 15.29
C ASN A 394 12.49 -4.17 15.94
N ALA A 395 11.41 -3.45 15.70
CA ALA A 395 10.12 -3.78 16.28
C ALA A 395 9.53 -5.08 15.71
N ASN A 396 8.75 -5.79 16.50
CA ASN A 396 7.93 -6.89 16.03
C ASN A 396 6.93 -6.42 14.95
N THR A 397 6.45 -7.34 14.13
CA THR A 397 5.26 -7.08 13.30
C THR A 397 4.01 -7.57 14.02
N PRO A 398 2.84 -6.97 13.76
CA PRO A 398 1.57 -7.45 14.33
C PRO A 398 1.38 -8.95 14.08
N GLU A 399 0.91 -9.66 15.10
CA GLU A 399 0.63 -11.11 15.10
C GLU A 399 1.86 -12.05 14.93
N VAL A 400 3.06 -11.51 14.71
CA VAL A 400 4.30 -12.29 14.66
C VAL A 400 5.25 -11.77 15.73
N TYR A 401 5.00 -12.23 16.94
CA TYR A 401 5.63 -11.69 18.14
C TYR A 401 6.79 -12.58 18.62
N ASP A 402 7.98 -12.00 18.71
CA ASP A 402 9.13 -12.56 19.43
C ASP A 402 9.16 -11.96 20.85
N PRO A 403 8.84 -12.74 21.88
CA PRO A 403 8.83 -12.24 23.26
C PRO A 403 10.22 -11.86 23.78
N THR A 404 11.27 -12.24 23.08
CA THR A 404 12.67 -11.89 23.43
C THR A 404 13.11 -10.59 22.76
N ASN A 405 12.31 -10.06 21.85
CA ASN A 405 12.60 -8.78 21.20
C ASN A 405 12.38 -7.64 22.21
N PRO A 406 13.42 -6.86 22.52
CA PRO A 406 13.33 -5.78 23.53
C PRO A 406 12.56 -4.54 23.02
N SER A 407 12.35 -4.41 21.72
CA SER A 407 11.62 -3.28 21.17
C SER A 407 10.12 -3.36 21.52
N GLY A 408 9.58 -2.32 22.14
CA GLY A 408 8.20 -2.31 22.64
C GLY A 408 7.12 -2.00 21.60
N GLY A 409 7.50 -1.63 20.39
CA GLY A 409 6.57 -1.33 19.31
C GLY A 409 6.20 -2.55 18.47
N SER A 410 5.12 -2.41 17.68
CA SER A 410 4.72 -3.40 16.68
C SER A 410 4.28 -2.67 15.41
N TYR A 411 5.00 -2.88 14.30
CA TYR A 411 4.79 -2.14 13.05
C TYR A 411 4.85 -3.09 11.85
N PHE A 412 3.88 -2.97 10.94
CA PHE A 412 3.94 -3.70 9.67
C PHE A 412 5.14 -3.25 8.84
N ARG A 413 5.78 -4.20 8.16
CA ARG A 413 6.57 -3.91 6.98
C ARG A 413 5.58 -3.71 5.82
N ALA A 414 6.03 -3.13 4.74
CA ALA A 414 5.17 -2.96 3.57
C ALA A 414 5.98 -3.01 2.28
N VAL A 415 5.31 -3.49 1.23
CA VAL A 415 5.75 -3.29 -0.15
C VAL A 415 4.97 -2.13 -0.74
N ALA A 416 5.68 -1.14 -1.25
CA ALA A 416 5.09 -0.12 -2.10
C ALA A 416 5.35 -0.45 -3.57
N GLN A 417 4.35 -0.28 -4.41
CA GLN A 417 4.51 -0.25 -5.86
C GLN A 417 4.11 1.12 -6.40
N VAL A 418 4.86 1.62 -7.37
CA VAL A 418 4.68 2.93 -7.98
C VAL A 418 4.60 2.76 -9.49
N GLY A 419 3.46 3.10 -10.06
CA GLY A 419 3.23 3.06 -11.51
C GLY A 419 3.83 4.25 -12.25
N ALA A 420 3.89 4.16 -13.56
CA ALA A 420 4.37 5.24 -14.43
C ALA A 420 3.49 6.51 -14.36
N ASN A 421 2.24 6.36 -13.97
CA ASN A 421 1.33 7.48 -13.68
C ASN A 421 1.53 8.07 -12.28
N GLY A 422 2.46 7.53 -11.49
CA GLY A 422 2.73 7.94 -10.12
C GLY A 422 1.76 7.44 -9.08
N ALA A 423 0.81 6.61 -9.45
CA ALA A 423 -0.05 5.96 -8.47
C ALA A 423 0.79 5.06 -7.55
N ILE A 424 0.60 5.22 -6.25
CA ILE A 424 1.23 4.37 -5.24
C ILE A 424 0.18 3.42 -4.65
N GLN A 425 0.53 2.15 -4.60
CA GLN A 425 -0.18 1.16 -3.80
C GLN A 425 0.77 0.61 -2.74
N VAL A 426 0.32 0.58 -1.50
CA VAL A 426 1.07 0.02 -0.37
C VAL A 426 0.36 -1.23 0.11
N THR A 427 1.11 -2.32 0.22
CA THR A 427 0.64 -3.60 0.74
C THR A 427 1.39 -3.90 2.03
N PRO A 428 0.77 -3.70 3.20
CA PRO A 428 1.35 -4.07 4.47
C PRO A 428 1.53 -5.59 4.60
N THR A 429 2.55 -6.00 5.35
CA THR A 429 2.83 -7.42 5.64
C THR A 429 3.40 -7.56 7.04
N ASN A 430 3.12 -8.69 7.68
CA ASN A 430 3.72 -9.04 8.96
C ASN A 430 5.01 -9.87 8.82
N ALA A 431 5.60 -9.92 7.63
CA ALA A 431 6.91 -10.52 7.40
C ALA A 431 8.03 -9.75 8.12
N TYR A 432 9.16 -10.42 8.32
CA TYR A 432 10.41 -9.83 8.81
C TYR A 432 10.31 -9.19 10.20
N SER A 433 9.54 -9.80 11.09
CA SER A 433 9.37 -9.36 12.48
C SER A 433 10.70 -9.24 13.20
N GLY A 434 10.90 -8.14 13.91
CA GLY A 434 12.13 -7.85 14.66
C GLY A 434 13.36 -7.51 13.81
N ASN A 435 13.18 -7.29 12.48
CA ASN A 435 14.25 -6.89 11.57
C ASN A 435 13.64 -6.27 10.28
N ASN A 436 14.39 -6.21 9.18
CA ASN A 436 14.05 -5.46 7.98
C ASN A 436 13.52 -6.33 6.84
N GLY A 437 12.43 -5.88 6.19
CA GLY A 437 12.18 -6.18 4.78
C GLY A 437 13.10 -5.31 3.92
N ARG A 438 13.77 -5.88 2.91
CA ARG A 438 14.87 -5.21 2.22
C ARG A 438 14.59 -4.87 0.79
N ALA A 439 14.14 -5.83 0.00
CA ALA A 439 13.82 -5.65 -1.40
C ALA A 439 12.59 -6.44 -1.78
N ALA A 440 11.84 -5.94 -2.76
CA ALA A 440 10.71 -6.63 -3.36
C ALA A 440 10.70 -6.42 -4.86
N ILE A 441 10.21 -7.40 -5.62
CA ILE A 441 9.97 -7.30 -7.06
C ILE A 441 8.61 -7.88 -7.41
N LEU A 442 7.86 -7.21 -8.28
CA LEU A 442 6.59 -7.72 -8.80
C LEU A 442 6.82 -8.55 -10.06
N ALA A 443 6.31 -9.78 -10.05
CA ALA A 443 6.29 -10.66 -11.21
C ALA A 443 5.06 -11.56 -11.16
N ASN A 444 4.39 -11.76 -12.30
CA ASN A 444 3.24 -12.64 -12.43
C ASN A 444 2.13 -12.38 -11.38
N GLY A 445 1.92 -11.11 -11.01
CA GLY A 445 0.91 -10.71 -10.03
C GLY A 445 1.26 -11.01 -8.56
N LEU A 446 2.51 -11.38 -8.26
CA LEU A 446 3.00 -11.66 -6.91
C LEU A 446 4.22 -10.79 -6.57
N TYR A 447 4.32 -10.36 -5.32
CA TYR A 447 5.55 -9.80 -4.80
C TYR A 447 6.46 -10.93 -4.32
N TYR A 448 7.69 -10.95 -4.82
CA TYR A 448 8.80 -11.71 -4.26
C TYR A 448 9.61 -10.76 -3.40
N MET A 449 9.74 -11.07 -2.12
CA MET A 449 10.38 -10.23 -1.12
C MET A 449 11.57 -10.93 -0.50
N VAL A 450 12.56 -10.17 -0.08
CA VAL A 450 13.69 -10.67 0.73
C VAL A 450 13.86 -9.81 1.98
N GLY A 451 14.36 -10.43 3.03
CA GLY A 451 14.59 -9.77 4.29
C GLY A 451 15.10 -10.73 5.36
N ASN A 452 15.10 -10.25 6.58
CA ASN A 452 15.48 -11.01 7.75
C ASN A 452 14.47 -10.83 8.88
N SER A 453 14.40 -11.80 9.76
CA SER A 453 13.64 -11.70 11.02
C SER A 453 14.58 -11.80 12.19
N ASN A 454 14.19 -11.21 13.31
CA ASN A 454 14.88 -11.47 14.56
C ASN A 454 14.59 -12.92 14.98
N ASN A 455 15.61 -13.65 15.39
CA ASN A 455 15.45 -14.97 15.95
C ASN A 455 15.80 -15.02 17.45
N GLY A 456 15.74 -13.88 18.12
CA GLY A 456 15.98 -13.75 19.57
C GLY A 456 17.26 -14.44 20.01
N THR A 457 17.16 -15.27 21.03
CA THR A 457 18.26 -16.10 21.50
C THR A 457 18.44 -17.35 20.62
N ALA A 458 19.59 -17.98 20.69
CA ALA A 458 20.01 -19.07 19.82
C ALA A 458 19.18 -20.38 19.89
N THR A 459 17.97 -20.36 20.43
CA THR A 459 17.12 -21.55 20.51
C THR A 459 16.16 -21.60 19.36
N PRO A 460 15.93 -22.79 18.75
CA PRO A 460 15.02 -22.94 17.60
C PRO A 460 13.58 -22.46 17.87
N THR A 461 13.17 -22.46 19.14
CA THR A 461 11.82 -22.07 19.56
C THR A 461 11.54 -20.56 19.47
N ASN A 462 12.57 -19.74 19.30
CA ASN A 462 12.45 -18.28 19.23
C ASN A 462 12.67 -17.72 17.83
N VAL A 463 12.67 -18.55 16.80
CA VAL A 463 12.75 -18.12 15.41
C VAL A 463 11.37 -17.72 14.92
N VAL A 464 11.23 -16.47 14.48
CA VAL A 464 10.03 -16.05 13.75
C VAL A 464 10.12 -16.49 12.29
N GLY A 465 9.06 -17.12 11.79
CA GLY A 465 9.09 -17.87 10.54
C GLY A 465 9.14 -17.06 9.25
N SER A 466 9.20 -15.74 9.28
CA SER A 466 9.08 -14.90 8.08
C SER A 466 10.41 -14.30 7.61
N THR A 467 11.49 -15.04 7.74
CA THR A 467 12.83 -14.68 7.22
C THR A 467 13.03 -15.18 5.79
N GLY A 468 14.04 -14.68 5.11
CA GLY A 468 14.41 -15.16 3.76
C GLY A 468 13.52 -14.65 2.65
N VAL A 469 13.23 -15.53 1.70
CA VAL A 469 12.34 -15.20 0.57
C VAL A 469 10.89 -15.44 0.96
N GLN A 470 10.05 -14.45 0.73
CA GLN A 470 8.62 -14.51 1.02
C GLN A 470 7.82 -14.06 -0.21
N ILE A 471 6.63 -14.63 -0.40
CA ILE A 471 5.69 -14.21 -1.45
C ILE A 471 4.47 -13.58 -0.78
N ALA A 472 4.07 -12.42 -1.29
CA ALA A 472 2.84 -11.73 -0.90
C ALA A 472 2.01 -11.38 -2.15
N THR A 473 0.69 -11.26 -1.97
CA THR A 473 -0.21 -10.81 -3.04
C THR A 473 -0.43 -9.31 -2.94
N PRO A 474 -0.29 -8.53 -4.03
CA PRO A 474 -0.61 -7.11 -4.03
C PRO A 474 -2.01 -6.84 -3.46
N GLY A 475 -2.11 -5.88 -2.52
CA GLY A 475 -3.38 -5.49 -1.91
C GLY A 475 -3.96 -6.49 -0.90
N GLN A 476 -3.21 -7.53 -0.50
CA GLN A 476 -3.69 -8.43 0.56
C GLN A 476 -3.89 -7.70 1.89
N ALA A 477 -4.73 -8.26 2.77
CA ALA A 477 -4.93 -7.71 4.11
C ALA A 477 -3.61 -7.71 4.91
N ALA A 478 -3.41 -6.69 5.73
CA ALA A 478 -2.15 -6.43 6.44
C ALA A 478 -1.67 -7.61 7.32
N ASN A 479 -2.58 -8.34 7.92
CA ASN A 479 -2.32 -9.51 8.77
C ASN A 479 -2.31 -10.84 7.99
N THR A 480 -2.42 -10.81 6.67
CA THR A 480 -2.24 -12.02 5.86
C THR A 480 -0.77 -12.44 5.91
N ALA A 481 -0.51 -13.62 6.45
CA ALA A 481 0.83 -14.16 6.50
C ALA A 481 1.38 -14.35 5.08
N PRO A 482 2.58 -13.89 4.77
CA PRO A 482 3.21 -14.16 3.48
C PRO A 482 3.57 -15.64 3.37
N THR A 483 3.70 -16.12 2.14
CA THR A 483 4.11 -17.50 1.86
C THR A 483 5.62 -17.60 1.85
N GLU A 484 6.19 -18.42 2.72
CA GLU A 484 7.63 -18.67 2.77
C GLU A 484 8.09 -19.51 1.57
N VAL A 485 9.21 -19.12 0.98
CA VAL A 485 9.81 -19.81 -0.17
C VAL A 485 11.03 -20.57 0.28
N GLY A 486 10.90 -21.89 0.39
CA GLY A 486 12.00 -22.79 0.70
C GLY A 486 12.85 -22.37 1.91
N ASN A 487 13.91 -23.08 2.14
CA ASN A 487 14.91 -22.76 3.14
C ASN A 487 16.29 -23.14 2.66
N PHE A 488 17.27 -22.30 2.94
CA PHE A 488 18.68 -22.63 2.74
C PHE A 488 19.35 -22.90 4.09
N SER A 489 20.14 -23.98 4.14
CA SER A 489 21.06 -24.23 5.23
C SER A 489 22.44 -24.56 4.66
N ILE A 490 23.49 -24.02 5.30
CA ILE A 490 24.88 -24.36 4.92
C ILE A 490 25.17 -25.86 4.99
N ALA A 491 24.40 -26.64 5.76
CA ALA A 491 24.52 -28.10 5.80
C ALA A 491 24.24 -28.77 4.43
N GLN A 492 23.68 -28.05 3.48
CA GLN A 492 23.48 -28.51 2.09
C GLN A 492 24.74 -28.32 1.22
N VAL A 493 25.76 -27.62 1.75
CA VAL A 493 26.97 -27.24 0.99
C VAL A 493 28.19 -27.94 1.53
N THR A 494 29.02 -28.45 0.64
CA THR A 494 30.31 -29.04 1.00
C THR A 494 31.30 -27.96 1.37
N ASN A 495 31.90 -28.08 2.56
CA ASN A 495 32.96 -27.20 3.02
C ASN A 495 34.20 -27.40 2.14
N PRO A 496 34.67 -26.38 1.41
CA PRO A 496 35.81 -26.53 0.51
C PRO A 496 37.11 -26.87 1.22
N ALA A 497 37.24 -26.59 2.50
CA ALA A 497 38.45 -26.90 3.29
C ALA A 497 38.51 -28.35 3.76
N THR A 498 37.35 -28.99 3.96
CA THR A 498 37.31 -30.37 4.54
C THR A 498 36.78 -31.42 3.59
N GLY A 499 36.10 -31.01 2.53
CA GLY A 499 35.41 -31.92 1.58
C GLY A 499 34.15 -32.58 2.15
N THR A 500 33.63 -32.13 3.30
CA THR A 500 32.43 -32.66 3.95
C THR A 500 31.35 -31.55 4.07
N PRO A 501 30.07 -31.90 4.20
CA PRO A 501 29.03 -30.89 4.48
C PRO A 501 29.35 -30.07 5.72
N TYR A 502 28.99 -28.79 5.71
CA TYR A 502 29.06 -27.95 6.89
C TYR A 502 28.13 -28.47 8.00
N ALA A 503 28.48 -28.23 9.24
CA ALA A 503 27.50 -28.30 10.32
C ALA A 503 26.44 -27.19 10.13
N ALA A 504 25.21 -27.52 10.47
CA ALA A 504 24.11 -26.52 10.39
C ALA A 504 24.46 -25.26 11.22
N ASP A 505 24.15 -24.11 10.68
CA ASP A 505 24.34 -22.83 11.34
C ASP A 505 23.08 -22.40 12.15
N LYS A 506 22.96 -21.15 12.46
CA LYS A 506 21.84 -20.63 13.25
C LYS A 506 20.58 -20.60 12.38
N LEU A 507 19.52 -21.29 12.82
CA LEU A 507 18.26 -21.38 12.10
C LEU A 507 17.72 -19.99 11.72
N GLY A 508 17.30 -19.82 10.46
CA GLY A 508 16.80 -18.57 9.92
C GLY A 508 17.88 -17.56 9.51
N LYS A 509 19.10 -17.68 10.00
CA LYS A 509 20.18 -16.72 9.68
C LYS A 509 20.91 -17.07 8.38
N ASP A 510 20.86 -18.32 7.93
CA ASP A 510 21.37 -18.72 6.62
C ASP A 510 20.58 -18.06 5.48
N ASN A 511 19.34 -17.63 5.77
CA ASN A 511 18.41 -16.99 4.84
C ASN A 511 18.34 -15.45 5.00
N ASN A 512 19.36 -14.81 5.54
CA ASN A 512 19.44 -13.36 5.72
C ASN A 512 19.79 -12.65 4.40
N PHE A 513 18.85 -12.68 3.43
CA PHE A 513 19.09 -12.16 2.09
C PHE A 513 19.01 -10.63 2.01
N ARG A 514 19.75 -10.04 1.06
CA ARG A 514 19.90 -8.58 0.85
C ARG A 514 19.21 -8.07 -0.39
N GLY A 515 19.69 -8.48 -1.56
CA GLY A 515 19.20 -8.09 -2.85
C GLY A 515 18.46 -9.21 -3.54
N LEU A 516 17.69 -8.86 -4.56
CA LEU A 516 17.01 -9.80 -5.43
C LEU A 516 16.93 -9.29 -6.87
N THR A 517 16.81 -10.21 -7.82
CA THR A 517 16.44 -9.92 -9.19
C THR A 517 15.73 -11.13 -9.82
N ILE A 518 14.93 -10.88 -10.85
CA ILE A 518 14.35 -11.91 -11.69
C ILE A 518 14.93 -11.79 -13.10
N PHE A 519 15.53 -12.87 -13.58
CA PHE A 519 16.06 -12.95 -14.93
C PHE A 519 15.64 -14.28 -15.58
N ASN A 520 15.14 -14.23 -16.82
CA ASN A 520 14.62 -15.40 -17.53
C ASN A 520 13.68 -16.27 -16.68
N ASN A 521 12.71 -15.60 -16.04
CA ASN A 521 11.71 -16.24 -15.15
C ASN A 521 12.33 -17.08 -14.02
N THR A 522 13.51 -16.69 -13.53
CA THR A 522 14.23 -17.29 -12.41
C THR A 522 14.53 -16.24 -11.39
N LEU A 523 14.27 -16.52 -10.12
CA LEU A 523 14.57 -15.63 -9.01
C LEU A 523 15.98 -15.89 -8.47
N TYR A 524 16.74 -14.82 -8.31
CA TYR A 524 18.08 -14.81 -7.70
C TYR A 524 18.11 -13.88 -6.52
N VAL A 525 18.84 -14.26 -5.48
CA VAL A 525 19.00 -13.47 -4.25
C VAL A 525 20.45 -13.46 -3.81
N THR A 526 20.81 -12.45 -3.05
CA THR A 526 22.16 -12.29 -2.50
C THR A 526 22.14 -12.32 -0.98
N LYS A 527 23.23 -12.78 -0.40
CA LYS A 527 23.53 -12.62 1.02
C LYS A 527 24.98 -12.11 1.13
N GLY A 528 25.18 -10.98 1.78
CA GLY A 528 26.46 -10.30 1.89
C GLY A 528 26.71 -9.75 3.29
N SER A 529 26.05 -10.25 4.34
CA SER A 529 26.32 -9.81 5.69
C SER A 529 25.86 -10.78 6.75
N GLY A 530 26.40 -10.58 7.94
CA GLY A 530 26.18 -11.40 9.13
C GLY A 530 27.14 -12.57 9.19
N SER A 531 27.40 -13.05 10.39
CA SER A 531 28.38 -14.12 10.65
C SER A 531 27.85 -15.52 10.46
N ASN A 532 26.61 -15.72 10.00
CA ASN A 532 26.00 -17.03 9.78
C ASN A 532 25.72 -17.22 8.29
N GLY A 533 25.64 -18.46 7.84
CA GLY A 533 25.35 -18.78 6.45
C GLY A 533 26.58 -18.63 5.53
N ILE A 534 26.33 -18.43 4.26
CA ILE A 534 27.37 -18.21 3.22
C ILE A 534 27.05 -16.90 2.51
N ASP A 535 28.01 -15.97 2.49
CA ASP A 535 27.88 -14.72 1.73
C ASP A 535 28.17 -15.00 0.25
N THR A 536 27.12 -14.98 -0.59
CA THR A 536 27.18 -15.45 -1.97
C THR A 536 25.88 -15.10 -2.72
N VAL A 537 25.77 -15.61 -3.94
CA VAL A 537 24.56 -15.49 -4.78
C VAL A 537 23.84 -16.84 -4.86
N TYR A 538 22.52 -16.78 -4.72
CA TYR A 538 21.66 -17.96 -4.74
C TYR A 538 20.64 -17.88 -5.88
N GLN A 539 20.29 -19.07 -6.40
CA GLN A 539 19.09 -19.29 -7.20
C GLN A 539 17.97 -19.79 -6.28
N VAL A 540 16.76 -19.28 -6.47
CA VAL A 540 15.55 -19.69 -5.76
C VAL A 540 14.58 -20.35 -6.72
N GLY A 541 14.20 -21.59 -6.42
CA GLY A 541 13.39 -22.41 -7.31
C GLY A 541 14.18 -23.00 -8.49
N ASN A 542 13.45 -23.49 -9.47
CA ASN A 542 14.03 -24.06 -10.69
C ASN A 542 14.26 -22.97 -11.75
N ALA A 543 15.31 -23.13 -12.55
CA ALA A 543 15.57 -22.22 -13.66
C ALA A 543 14.38 -22.16 -14.63
N GLY A 544 13.98 -20.95 -15.02
CA GLY A 544 12.85 -20.71 -15.93
C GLY A 544 11.47 -20.78 -15.28
N SER A 545 11.38 -20.97 -13.95
CA SER A 545 10.10 -21.12 -13.25
C SER A 545 10.14 -20.42 -11.89
N LEU A 546 9.36 -19.36 -11.74
CA LEU A 546 9.20 -18.70 -10.44
C LEU A 546 8.36 -19.56 -9.49
N PRO A 547 8.71 -19.64 -8.20
CA PRO A 547 7.86 -20.25 -7.19
C PRO A 547 6.50 -19.57 -7.13
N THR A 548 5.44 -20.33 -7.01
CA THR A 548 4.06 -19.84 -6.80
C THR A 548 3.65 -20.04 -5.34
N LEU A 549 2.50 -19.50 -4.92
CA LEU A 549 1.97 -19.73 -3.58
C LEU A 549 1.86 -21.23 -3.22
N SER A 550 1.58 -22.09 -4.20
CA SER A 550 1.43 -23.53 -4.00
C SER A 550 2.73 -24.31 -4.08
N THR A 551 3.77 -23.79 -4.75
CA THR A 551 5.06 -24.49 -4.93
C THR A 551 6.18 -23.90 -4.07
N ALA A 552 5.94 -22.77 -3.43
CA ALA A 552 6.94 -22.00 -2.68
C ALA A 552 7.67 -22.84 -1.63
N ALA A 553 6.94 -23.53 -0.75
CA ALA A 553 7.52 -24.27 0.36
C ALA A 553 8.51 -25.35 -0.05
N ALA A 554 8.35 -25.93 -1.25
CA ALA A 554 9.23 -26.97 -1.81
C ALA A 554 10.32 -26.41 -2.74
N ALA A 555 10.37 -25.11 -2.96
CA ALA A 555 11.32 -24.48 -3.86
C ALA A 555 12.75 -24.62 -3.31
N PRO A 556 13.71 -25.20 -4.07
CA PRO A 556 15.09 -25.27 -3.61
C PRO A 556 15.71 -23.87 -3.62
N ILE A 557 16.58 -23.61 -2.64
CA ILE A 557 17.48 -22.46 -2.62
C ILE A 557 18.89 -23.01 -2.69
N THR A 558 19.63 -22.67 -3.74
CA THR A 558 20.95 -23.25 -4.03
C THR A 558 21.96 -22.15 -4.36
N VAL A 559 23.20 -22.32 -3.90
CA VAL A 559 24.31 -21.45 -4.32
C VAL A 559 24.50 -21.59 -5.84
N LEU A 560 24.69 -20.50 -6.54
CA LEU A 560 25.02 -20.54 -7.97
C LEU A 560 26.35 -21.26 -8.19
N PRO A 561 26.40 -22.22 -9.12
CA PRO A 561 27.62 -22.97 -9.39
C PRO A 561 28.81 -22.07 -9.71
N GLY A 562 29.89 -22.18 -8.94
CA GLY A 562 31.10 -21.38 -9.11
C GLY A 562 31.20 -20.14 -8.22
N PHE A 563 30.12 -19.74 -7.58
CA PHE A 563 30.14 -18.70 -6.56
C PHE A 563 30.75 -19.21 -5.24
N PRO A 564 31.22 -18.31 -4.35
CA PRO A 564 31.82 -18.69 -3.08
C PRO A 564 30.92 -19.59 -2.23
N THR A 565 31.53 -20.59 -1.60
CA THR A 565 30.86 -21.54 -0.70
C THR A 565 31.50 -21.59 0.69
N ALA A 566 32.40 -20.66 1.00
CA ALA A 566 32.99 -20.53 2.33
C ALA A 566 31.96 -19.97 3.32
N ALA A 567 31.89 -20.57 4.52
CA ALA A 567 30.97 -20.05 5.54
C ALA A 567 31.41 -18.66 6.04
N ALA A 568 30.47 -17.76 6.20
CA ALA A 568 30.71 -16.38 6.65
C ALA A 568 31.51 -16.29 7.95
N LYS A 569 31.35 -17.24 8.88
CA LYS A 569 32.11 -17.32 10.13
C LYS A 569 33.60 -17.57 9.95
N THR A 570 34.00 -18.18 8.85
CA THR A 570 35.39 -18.65 8.64
C THR A 570 36.11 -17.84 7.60
N ALA A 571 35.40 -17.02 6.88
CA ALA A 571 35.96 -16.18 5.85
C ALA A 571 36.62 -14.96 6.56
N GLY A 572 37.79 -14.58 6.13
CA GLY A 572 38.49 -13.40 6.62
C GLY A 572 38.32 -12.23 5.62
N ALA A 573 39.27 -11.33 5.56
CA ALA A 573 39.29 -10.14 4.68
C ALA A 573 39.18 -10.42 3.16
N THR A 574 38.93 -11.64 2.75
CA THR A 574 38.73 -12.06 1.36
C THR A 574 37.28 -12.42 1.03
N ASN A 575 36.34 -12.07 1.91
CA ASN A 575 34.94 -12.36 1.68
C ASN A 575 34.33 -11.47 0.61
N ASP A 576 33.43 -12.06 -0.16
CA ASP A 576 32.50 -11.31 -0.97
C ASP A 576 31.33 -10.87 -0.09
N TYR A 577 30.87 -9.62 -0.31
CA TYR A 577 29.70 -9.04 0.37
C TYR A 577 28.63 -8.64 -0.66
N PRO A 578 28.04 -9.60 -1.39
CA PRO A 578 27.14 -9.33 -2.50
C PRO A 578 25.83 -8.69 -2.02
N PHE A 579 25.46 -7.60 -2.64
CA PHE A 579 24.25 -6.85 -2.35
C PHE A 579 23.32 -6.79 -3.56
N GLY A 580 23.57 -5.91 -4.53
CA GLY A 580 22.79 -5.79 -5.77
C GLY A 580 23.25 -6.79 -6.83
N ILE A 581 22.32 -7.17 -7.70
CA ILE A 581 22.58 -8.16 -8.75
C ILE A 581 21.85 -7.78 -10.03
N TRP A 582 22.53 -7.85 -11.17
CA TRP A 582 21.97 -7.53 -12.47
C TRP A 582 22.58 -8.39 -13.58
N PHE A 583 21.72 -8.96 -14.45
CA PHE A 583 22.12 -9.76 -15.59
C PHE A 583 22.16 -8.93 -16.86
N ALA A 584 23.29 -8.86 -17.52
CA ALA A 584 23.39 -8.30 -18.87
C ALA A 584 22.82 -9.26 -19.92
N ASN A 585 23.02 -10.55 -19.74
CA ASN A 585 22.49 -11.64 -20.57
C ASN A 585 22.60 -12.96 -19.80
N ALA A 586 22.20 -14.07 -20.44
CA ALA A 586 22.21 -15.39 -19.79
C ALA A 586 23.61 -15.90 -19.38
N THR A 587 24.69 -15.29 -19.85
CA THR A 587 26.07 -15.70 -19.57
C THR A 587 26.91 -14.62 -18.91
N THR A 588 26.36 -13.44 -18.65
CA THR A 588 27.08 -12.34 -17.99
C THR A 588 26.23 -11.71 -16.89
N LEU A 589 26.78 -11.73 -15.70
CA LEU A 589 26.16 -11.26 -14.47
C LEU A 589 27.07 -10.23 -13.79
N TYR A 590 26.49 -9.16 -13.26
CA TYR A 590 27.16 -8.18 -12.42
C TYR A 590 26.61 -8.25 -11.00
N VAL A 591 27.53 -8.22 -10.03
CA VAL A 591 27.22 -8.22 -8.61
C VAL A 591 27.87 -7.00 -7.98
N ALA A 592 27.06 -6.22 -7.28
CA ALA A 592 27.56 -5.16 -6.40
C ALA A 592 28.02 -5.76 -5.10
N ASP A 593 29.26 -5.51 -4.74
CA ASP A 593 29.83 -5.89 -3.46
C ASP A 593 29.94 -4.64 -2.57
N GLU A 594 29.32 -4.71 -1.37
CA GLU A 594 29.19 -3.53 -0.49
C GLU A 594 30.45 -3.24 0.36
N GLY A 595 31.44 -4.16 0.34
CA GLY A 595 32.58 -4.08 1.24
C GLY A 595 32.31 -4.64 2.63
N ASP A 596 33.33 -4.70 3.46
CA ASP A 596 33.29 -5.34 4.78
C ASP A 596 32.83 -4.39 5.92
N GLY A 597 32.63 -3.12 5.64
CA GLY A 597 32.25 -2.11 6.64
C GLY A 597 33.42 -1.63 7.50
N VAL A 598 34.67 -1.86 7.09
CA VAL A 598 35.89 -1.54 7.84
C VAL A 598 36.71 -0.49 7.09
N VAL A 599 36.84 0.71 7.65
CA VAL A 599 37.56 1.85 7.02
C VAL A 599 38.99 1.48 6.64
N ALA A 600 39.69 0.71 7.48
CA ALA A 600 41.09 0.37 7.25
C ALA A 600 41.29 -0.56 6.04
N ASP A 601 40.30 -1.38 5.74
CA ASP A 601 40.40 -2.43 4.73
C ASP A 601 39.82 -1.99 3.38
N ALA A 602 38.94 -0.99 3.37
CA ALA A 602 38.19 -0.51 2.19
C ALA A 602 39.12 -0.21 0.98
N ALA A 603 40.23 0.52 1.19
CA ALA A 603 41.16 0.89 0.12
C ALA A 603 41.93 -0.31 -0.47
N GLY A 604 42.03 -1.41 0.27
CA GLY A 604 42.74 -2.62 -0.11
C GLY A 604 41.84 -3.79 -0.54
N SER A 605 40.53 -3.58 -0.54
CA SER A 605 39.57 -4.63 -0.88
C SER A 605 39.79 -5.16 -2.29
N ALA A 606 39.85 -6.47 -2.45
CA ALA A 606 39.97 -7.13 -3.74
C ALA A 606 38.62 -7.43 -4.38
N THR A 607 37.54 -7.40 -3.63
CA THR A 607 36.19 -7.84 -4.02
C THR A 607 35.15 -6.73 -4.03
N ALA A 608 35.30 -5.74 -3.15
CA ALA A 608 34.39 -4.59 -3.06
C ALA A 608 34.30 -3.78 -4.37
N GLY A 609 33.10 -3.37 -4.75
CA GLY A 609 32.85 -2.67 -6.00
C GLY A 609 31.92 -3.46 -6.93
N LEU A 610 32.16 -3.43 -8.24
CA LEU A 610 31.33 -4.11 -9.22
C LEU A 610 32.06 -5.34 -9.77
N GLN A 611 31.60 -6.50 -9.38
CA GLN A 611 32.13 -7.79 -9.85
C GLN A 611 31.45 -8.18 -11.15
N LYS A 612 32.21 -8.57 -12.17
CA LYS A 612 31.70 -9.20 -13.40
C LYS A 612 31.92 -10.71 -13.35
N TRP A 613 30.83 -11.43 -13.56
CA TRP A 613 30.82 -12.91 -13.59
C TRP A 613 30.42 -13.41 -14.96
N ILE A 614 31.09 -14.47 -15.44
CA ILE A 614 30.84 -15.06 -16.75
C ILE A 614 30.54 -16.55 -16.57
N LEU A 615 29.43 -16.99 -17.18
CA LEU A 615 29.03 -18.40 -17.20
C LEU A 615 29.75 -19.15 -18.33
N SER A 616 30.50 -20.17 -17.97
CA SER A 616 31.19 -21.06 -18.92
C SER A 616 31.10 -22.50 -18.47
N GLY A 617 30.57 -23.36 -19.34
CA GLY A 617 30.40 -24.79 -19.00
C GLY A 617 29.46 -25.04 -17.83
N GLY A 618 28.48 -24.18 -17.59
CA GLY A 618 27.53 -24.30 -16.49
C GLY A 618 28.06 -23.81 -15.13
N VAL A 619 29.23 -23.19 -15.09
CA VAL A 619 29.88 -22.70 -13.89
C VAL A 619 30.19 -21.19 -14.05
N TRP A 620 29.81 -20.39 -13.10
CA TRP A 620 30.12 -18.97 -13.04
C TRP A 620 31.55 -18.77 -12.59
N LYS A 621 32.23 -17.82 -13.22
CA LYS A 621 33.59 -17.43 -12.85
C LYS A 621 33.69 -15.90 -12.79
N MET A 622 34.25 -15.38 -11.71
CA MET A 622 34.55 -13.97 -11.63
C MET A 622 35.62 -13.62 -12.65
N ALA A 623 35.31 -12.72 -13.56
CA ALA A 623 36.23 -12.26 -14.59
C ALA A 623 37.16 -11.17 -14.03
N TYR A 624 36.60 -10.20 -13.36
CA TYR A 624 37.29 -9.10 -12.70
C TYR A 624 36.34 -8.29 -11.80
N VAL A 625 36.91 -7.38 -11.04
CA VAL A 625 36.22 -6.38 -10.22
C VAL A 625 36.54 -4.98 -10.75
N LEU A 626 35.52 -4.16 -10.95
CA LEU A 626 35.62 -2.77 -11.37
C LEU A 626 35.57 -1.88 -10.13
N GLN A 627 36.65 -1.12 -9.90
CA GLN A 627 36.83 -0.26 -8.73
C GLN A 627 37.35 1.13 -9.11
N ASN A 628 37.97 1.26 -10.30
CA ASN A 628 38.57 2.49 -10.73
C ASN A 628 37.58 3.65 -10.74
N GLY A 629 37.88 4.75 -10.06
CA GLY A 629 37.01 5.91 -9.88
C GLY A 629 36.06 5.86 -8.68
N LEU A 630 35.92 4.71 -7.99
CA LEU A 630 35.18 4.64 -6.70
C LEU A 630 35.92 5.34 -5.56
N ASN A 631 37.26 5.39 -5.62
CA ASN A 631 38.13 5.91 -4.58
C ASN A 631 37.84 5.25 -3.22
N LEU A 632 37.87 3.91 -3.19
CA LEU A 632 37.58 3.14 -2.01
C LEU A 632 38.45 3.56 -0.82
N GLY A 633 37.87 3.70 0.36
CA GLY A 633 38.53 4.10 1.60
C GLY A 633 39.00 5.57 1.63
N GLN A 634 38.72 6.37 0.58
CA GLN A 634 39.13 7.79 0.55
C GLN A 634 37.99 8.68 1.04
N PRO A 635 38.13 9.37 2.19
CA PRO A 635 37.10 10.25 2.70
C PRO A 635 36.79 11.41 1.76
N TYR A 636 35.53 11.78 1.64
CA TYR A 636 35.09 12.95 0.89
C TYR A 636 34.26 13.90 1.75
N SER A 637 34.40 15.19 1.48
CA SER A 637 33.74 16.24 2.26
C SER A 637 32.30 16.45 1.78
N ILE A 638 31.39 16.60 2.72
CA ILE A 638 29.99 16.95 2.50
C ILE A 638 29.74 18.30 3.18
N ALA A 639 29.08 19.20 2.47
CA ALA A 639 28.71 20.49 3.05
C ALA A 639 27.79 20.30 4.27
N ASN A 640 28.07 20.99 5.33
CA ASN A 640 27.36 20.90 6.62
C ASN A 640 27.41 19.51 7.30
N TYR A 641 28.39 18.69 6.95
CA TYR A 641 28.64 17.40 7.58
C TYR A 641 29.94 17.46 8.41
N PRO A 642 30.01 16.84 9.60
CA PRO A 642 31.21 16.95 10.44
C PRO A 642 32.43 16.33 9.78
N ALA A 643 33.50 17.11 9.61
CA ALA A 643 34.71 16.68 8.91
C ALA A 643 35.41 15.47 9.56
N ALA A 644 35.24 15.28 10.87
CA ALA A 644 35.86 14.18 11.60
C ALA A 644 35.28 12.81 11.24
N ILE A 645 34.10 12.79 10.64
CA ILE A 645 33.39 11.58 10.26
C ILE A 645 33.00 11.60 8.77
N ASN A 646 33.76 12.34 7.95
CA ASN A 646 33.55 12.32 6.51
C ASN A 646 33.50 10.87 5.99
N PRO A 647 32.46 10.52 5.21
CA PRO A 647 32.34 9.17 4.68
C PRO A 647 33.37 8.89 3.58
N ALA A 648 33.75 7.64 3.45
CA ALA A 648 34.49 7.09 2.32
C ALA A 648 33.63 6.02 1.63
N THR A 649 33.82 5.81 0.35
CA THR A 649 33.19 4.70 -0.36
C THR A 649 33.82 3.39 0.10
N ASP A 650 32.98 2.43 0.49
CA ASP A 650 33.43 1.08 0.83
C ASP A 650 33.24 0.09 -0.32
N GLY A 651 32.11 0.18 -1.03
CA GLY A 651 31.77 -0.63 -2.18
C GLY A 651 30.46 -0.14 -2.84
N LEU A 652 29.67 -1.08 -3.35
CA LEU A 652 28.42 -0.80 -4.04
C LEU A 652 27.28 -1.62 -3.46
N ARG A 653 26.07 -1.04 -3.43
CA ARG A 653 24.86 -1.72 -2.96
C ARG A 653 23.88 -2.00 -4.08
N ASN A 654 22.94 -1.14 -4.34
CA ASN A 654 21.91 -1.36 -5.36
C ASN A 654 22.42 -0.96 -6.75
N ILE A 655 22.12 -1.80 -7.73
CA ILE A 655 22.51 -1.60 -9.13
C ILE A 655 21.35 -1.81 -10.08
N THR A 656 21.42 -1.14 -11.21
CA THR A 656 20.65 -1.42 -12.41
C THR A 656 21.51 -1.20 -13.63
N GLY A 657 21.13 -1.69 -14.80
CA GLY A 657 21.95 -1.53 -15.99
C GLY A 657 21.17 -1.63 -17.29
N THR A 658 21.83 -1.31 -18.36
CA THR A 658 21.33 -1.46 -19.73
C THR A 658 22.42 -1.98 -20.65
N VAL A 659 22.02 -2.84 -21.59
CA VAL A 659 22.90 -3.30 -22.65
C VAL A 659 22.80 -2.34 -23.82
N ASN A 660 23.92 -1.78 -24.23
CA ASN A 660 23.99 -0.81 -25.31
C ASN A 660 24.15 -1.51 -26.67
N SER A 661 23.66 -0.89 -27.72
CA SER A 661 23.73 -1.44 -29.08
C SER A 661 25.16 -1.61 -29.63
N ASN A 662 26.15 -0.93 -29.03
CA ASN A 662 27.55 -0.98 -29.39
C ASN A 662 28.35 -2.11 -28.69
N GLY A 663 27.66 -3.03 -27.98
CA GLY A 663 28.30 -4.16 -27.30
C GLY A 663 28.91 -3.81 -25.93
N THR A 664 28.54 -2.66 -25.37
CA THR A 664 28.87 -2.29 -23.97
C THR A 664 27.64 -2.44 -23.09
N VAL A 665 27.85 -2.34 -21.78
CA VAL A 665 26.80 -2.18 -20.78
C VAL A 665 27.06 -0.91 -19.99
N THR A 666 26.01 -0.18 -19.66
CA THR A 666 26.09 0.93 -18.72
C THR A 666 25.41 0.51 -17.44
N ILE A 667 26.10 0.58 -16.31
CA ILE A 667 25.61 0.20 -14.99
C ILE A 667 25.60 1.42 -14.10
N PHE A 668 24.50 1.60 -13.39
CA PHE A 668 24.27 2.62 -12.38
C PHE A 668 24.23 1.95 -11.02
N ALA A 669 24.92 2.54 -10.05
CA ALA A 669 25.08 1.95 -8.73
C ALA A 669 25.00 3.01 -7.63
N VAL A 670 24.45 2.62 -6.48
CA VAL A 670 24.53 3.40 -5.24
C VAL A 670 25.65 2.84 -4.38
N THR A 671 26.52 3.71 -3.85
CA THR A 671 27.67 3.28 -3.04
C THR A 671 27.27 2.92 -1.62
N SER A 672 27.99 1.99 -1.00
CA SER A 672 28.12 1.86 0.44
C SER A 672 29.13 2.86 0.98
N THR A 673 29.12 3.10 2.29
CA THR A 673 30.00 4.04 2.97
C THR A 673 30.57 3.46 4.24
N VAL A 674 31.80 3.90 4.54
CA VAL A 674 32.42 3.74 5.85
C VAL A 674 32.92 5.09 6.34
N SER A 675 32.95 5.29 7.66
CA SER A 675 33.46 6.51 8.29
C SER A 675 34.20 6.18 9.60
N ALA A 676 34.68 7.19 10.30
CA ALA A 676 35.26 6.99 11.64
C ALA A 676 34.27 6.36 12.64
N ASN A 677 32.94 6.41 12.35
CA ASN A 677 31.90 5.74 13.10
C ASN A 677 31.59 4.32 12.58
N GLY A 678 32.37 3.79 11.65
CA GLY A 678 32.16 2.52 10.98
C GLY A 678 31.20 2.61 9.79
N ASP A 679 30.57 1.49 9.44
CA ASP A 679 29.58 1.41 8.36
C ASP A 679 28.23 1.94 8.86
N GLN A 680 28.04 3.23 8.74
CA GLN A 680 26.81 3.91 9.12
C GLN A 680 25.87 4.03 7.93
N GLY A 681 24.70 3.38 7.99
CA GLY A 681 23.67 3.48 6.95
C GLY A 681 23.10 4.90 6.77
N ALA A 682 23.45 5.82 7.65
CA ALA A 682 23.03 7.22 7.64
C ALA A 682 24.01 8.16 6.96
N ASP A 683 25.22 7.69 6.61
CA ASP A 683 26.23 8.53 5.99
C ASP A 683 25.84 8.90 4.56
N PRO A 684 25.98 10.18 4.16
CA PRO A 684 25.74 10.61 2.77
C PRO A 684 26.64 9.86 1.79
N ASN A 685 26.05 9.26 0.80
CA ASN A 685 26.69 8.39 -0.17
C ASN A 685 26.59 8.92 -1.61
N LYS A 686 26.94 8.11 -2.60
CA LYS A 686 27.00 8.54 -4.01
C LYS A 686 26.17 7.65 -4.91
N LEU A 687 25.66 8.23 -5.98
CA LEU A 687 25.22 7.53 -7.18
C LEU A 687 26.36 7.63 -8.21
N VAL A 688 26.76 6.50 -8.75
CA VAL A 688 27.84 6.37 -9.71
C VAL A 688 27.39 5.60 -10.97
N SER A 689 28.07 5.77 -12.06
CA SER A 689 27.87 4.97 -13.28
C SER A 689 29.19 4.54 -13.87
N ILE A 690 29.19 3.40 -14.56
CA ILE A 690 30.31 2.88 -15.34
C ILE A 690 29.80 2.28 -16.65
N THR A 691 30.62 2.35 -17.69
CA THR A 691 30.40 1.60 -18.93
C THR A 691 31.47 0.52 -19.05
N ASP A 692 31.05 -0.72 -19.13
CA ASP A 692 31.91 -1.89 -19.29
C ASP A 692 31.71 -2.52 -20.68
N THR A 693 32.78 -2.96 -21.30
CA THR A 693 32.71 -3.69 -22.56
C THR A 693 32.31 -5.14 -22.32
N LEU A 694 31.15 -5.53 -22.83
CA LEU A 694 30.55 -6.84 -22.54
C LEU A 694 31.49 -8.00 -22.89
N ALA A 695 32.25 -7.88 -23.96
CA ALA A 695 33.20 -8.89 -24.43
C ALA A 695 34.48 -9.01 -23.59
N ASN A 696 34.78 -8.05 -22.68
CA ASN A 696 35.95 -8.13 -21.81
C ASN A 696 35.80 -9.28 -20.81
N THR A 697 36.85 -10.09 -20.71
CA THR A 697 36.93 -11.24 -19.82
C THR A 697 38.11 -11.20 -18.84
N THR A 698 38.88 -10.12 -18.86
CA THR A 698 40.07 -9.93 -18.01
C THR A 698 40.14 -8.50 -17.49
N SER A 699 40.71 -8.34 -16.31
CA SER A 699 40.95 -7.00 -15.69
C SER A 699 41.81 -6.08 -16.59
N ALA A 700 42.75 -6.63 -17.35
CA ALA A 700 43.56 -5.88 -18.28
C ALA A 700 42.71 -5.26 -19.41
N GLY A 701 41.72 -5.96 -19.90
CA GLY A 701 40.77 -5.44 -20.90
C GLY A 701 39.91 -4.32 -20.38
N ALA A 702 39.60 -4.34 -19.11
CA ALA A 702 38.75 -3.35 -18.45
C ALA A 702 39.54 -2.22 -17.72
N ALA A 703 40.85 -2.20 -17.84
CA ALA A 703 41.72 -1.30 -17.05
C ALA A 703 41.47 0.22 -17.26
N ALA A 704 40.90 0.58 -18.42
CA ALA A 704 40.57 1.97 -18.73
C ALA A 704 39.14 2.37 -18.29
N GLU A 705 38.32 1.41 -17.87
CA GLU A 705 36.93 1.64 -17.45
C GLU A 705 36.92 2.25 -16.05
N THR A 706 36.18 3.34 -15.89
CA THR A 706 36.18 4.10 -14.63
C THR A 706 34.77 4.56 -14.25
N PHE A 707 34.46 4.54 -12.98
CA PHE A 707 33.23 5.09 -12.45
C PHE A 707 33.22 6.63 -12.53
N THR A 708 32.08 7.16 -12.90
CA THR A 708 31.76 8.58 -12.82
C THR A 708 30.73 8.81 -11.73
N THR A 709 30.97 9.74 -10.82
CA THR A 709 29.98 10.18 -9.84
C THR A 709 28.93 11.04 -10.52
N LEU A 710 27.67 10.60 -10.46
CA LEU A 710 26.52 11.31 -11.00
C LEU A 710 25.90 12.25 -9.97
N ARG A 711 25.85 11.82 -8.70
CA ARG A 711 25.28 12.57 -7.59
C ARG A 711 25.96 12.18 -6.28
N THR A 712 26.14 13.17 -5.41
CA THR A 712 26.52 12.94 -4.01
C THR A 712 25.37 13.39 -3.11
N ALA A 713 24.96 12.57 -2.14
CA ALA A 713 23.97 12.93 -1.15
C ALA A 713 24.45 14.11 -0.28
N VAL A 714 23.52 14.93 0.17
CA VAL A 714 23.80 16.03 1.10
C VAL A 714 23.66 15.55 2.55
N ALA A 715 24.08 16.35 3.52
CA ALA A 715 23.87 16.05 4.93
C ALA A 715 22.37 15.85 5.23
N GLY A 716 22.04 14.78 5.94
CA GLY A 716 20.66 14.38 6.21
C GLY A 716 19.95 13.64 5.07
N GLU A 717 20.69 13.24 4.03
CA GLU A 717 20.18 12.49 2.89
C GLU A 717 21.02 11.23 2.64
N VAL A 718 20.37 10.13 2.30
CA VAL A 718 21.01 8.87 1.88
C VAL A 718 20.33 8.33 0.64
N LEU A 719 21.08 8.05 -0.41
CA LEU A 719 20.65 7.40 -1.63
C LEU A 719 20.54 5.89 -1.40
N ARG A 720 19.45 5.25 -1.84
CA ARG A 720 19.18 3.85 -1.49
C ARG A 720 19.10 2.93 -2.69
N GLY A 721 18.08 3.06 -3.49
CA GLY A 721 17.81 2.19 -4.63
C GLY A 721 17.87 2.94 -5.94
N ILE A 722 18.22 2.22 -7.00
CA ILE A 722 18.26 2.72 -8.36
C ILE A 722 17.65 1.71 -9.31
N ALA A 723 16.73 2.15 -10.15
CA ALA A 723 16.12 1.34 -11.21
C ALA A 723 15.79 2.23 -12.41
N PHE A 724 15.51 1.64 -13.57
CA PHE A 724 14.89 2.40 -14.64
C PHE A 724 13.47 2.81 -14.23
N ALA A 725 13.04 3.96 -14.71
CA ALA A 725 11.69 4.44 -14.49
C ALA A 725 10.68 3.48 -15.14
N PRO A 726 9.53 3.25 -14.50
CA PRO A 726 8.50 2.43 -15.09
C PRO A 726 8.05 3.07 -16.40
N SER A 727 7.84 2.24 -17.42
CA SER A 727 7.41 2.75 -18.69
C SER A 727 5.93 3.15 -18.61
N SER A 728 5.64 4.36 -19.08
CA SER A 728 4.28 4.76 -19.46
C SER A 728 3.88 4.17 -20.81
N THR A 729 4.59 3.13 -21.31
CA THR A 729 3.86 2.30 -22.22
C THR A 729 2.57 2.04 -21.48
N THR A 730 1.48 2.48 -22.03
CA THR A 730 0.22 1.83 -21.93
C THR A 730 0.47 0.35 -22.29
N MET A 731 1.11 -0.38 -21.39
CA MET A 731 0.59 -1.64 -21.02
C MET A 731 -0.80 -1.22 -20.55
N ALA A 732 -1.74 -1.20 -21.46
CA ALA A 732 -3.12 -1.32 -21.13
C ALA A 732 -3.09 -2.40 -20.08
N ASN A 733 -3.33 -2.04 -18.80
CA ASN A 733 -3.20 -2.95 -17.69
C ASN A 733 -3.96 -4.17 -18.14
N ALA A 734 -3.27 -5.30 -18.35
CA ALA A 734 -3.98 -6.48 -18.73
C ALA A 734 -5.02 -6.65 -17.65
N PRO A 735 -6.33 -6.55 -17.93
CA PRO A 735 -7.33 -6.49 -16.89
C PRO A 735 -7.20 -7.75 -16.05
N LEU A 736 -7.18 -7.62 -14.75
CA LEU A 736 -7.14 -8.77 -13.85
C LEU A 736 -8.43 -9.58 -14.04
N ILE A 737 -8.30 -10.78 -14.57
CA ILE A 737 -9.45 -11.67 -14.83
C ILE A 737 -9.59 -12.67 -13.71
N LEU A 738 -10.74 -12.67 -13.07
CA LEU A 738 -11.03 -13.54 -11.92
C LEU A 738 -12.45 -14.12 -12.04
N SER A 739 -12.72 -15.18 -11.26
CA SER A 739 -14.08 -15.68 -11.08
C SER A 739 -14.98 -14.61 -10.46
N ALA A 740 -16.17 -14.41 -11.00
CA ALA A 740 -17.09 -13.38 -10.49
C ALA A 740 -17.65 -13.68 -9.10
N ALA A 741 -17.58 -14.91 -8.63
CA ALA A 741 -18.06 -15.28 -7.31
C ALA A 741 -17.00 -15.18 -6.22
N SER A 742 -15.71 -15.29 -6.57
CA SER A 742 -14.62 -15.18 -5.60
C SER A 742 -13.29 -14.83 -6.26
N PRO A 743 -12.62 -13.73 -5.84
CA PRO A 743 -11.31 -13.38 -6.35
C PRO A 743 -10.20 -14.36 -5.93
N SER A 744 -10.44 -15.25 -4.98
CA SER A 744 -9.48 -16.29 -4.60
C SER A 744 -9.44 -17.47 -5.59
N VAL A 745 -10.39 -17.57 -6.52
CA VAL A 745 -10.43 -18.60 -7.54
C VAL A 745 -9.82 -18.06 -8.83
N THR A 746 -8.63 -18.52 -9.14
CA THR A 746 -7.81 -18.01 -10.27
C THR A 746 -8.16 -18.65 -11.61
N ALA A 747 -8.79 -19.85 -11.64
CA ALA A 747 -9.31 -20.43 -12.86
C ALA A 747 -10.74 -19.93 -13.10
N ILE A 748 -11.10 -19.68 -14.37
CA ILE A 748 -12.47 -19.34 -14.76
C ILE A 748 -13.11 -20.56 -15.46
N ALA A 749 -14.40 -20.76 -15.20
CA ALA A 749 -15.09 -21.95 -15.72
C ALA A 749 -15.73 -21.69 -17.07
N GLN A 750 -15.75 -22.72 -17.94
CA GLN A 750 -16.60 -22.73 -19.14
C GLN A 750 -18.07 -22.52 -18.74
N GLY A 751 -18.75 -21.58 -19.37
CA GLY A 751 -20.13 -21.23 -19.06
C GLY A 751 -20.31 -20.39 -17.78
N GLY A 752 -19.28 -20.23 -16.95
CA GLY A 752 -19.31 -19.48 -15.70
C GLY A 752 -19.18 -17.97 -15.88
N LEU A 753 -19.35 -17.23 -14.78
CA LEU A 753 -19.12 -15.78 -14.72
C LEU A 753 -17.68 -15.47 -14.33
N ALA A 754 -17.11 -14.52 -15.05
CA ALA A 754 -15.83 -13.90 -14.73
C ALA A 754 -15.95 -12.39 -14.78
N PHE A 755 -15.06 -11.68 -14.11
CA PHE A 755 -14.92 -10.24 -14.29
C PHE A 755 -13.48 -9.86 -14.64
N ALA A 756 -13.37 -8.79 -15.40
CA ALA A 756 -12.15 -8.07 -15.68
C ALA A 756 -12.12 -6.84 -14.78
N MET A 757 -11.06 -6.66 -14.00
CA MET A 757 -10.79 -5.41 -13.27
C MET A 757 -9.67 -4.65 -13.95
N GLY A 758 -9.83 -3.33 -14.07
CA GLY A 758 -8.88 -2.45 -14.74
C GLY A 758 -9.26 -0.99 -14.59
N GLN A 759 -8.69 -0.14 -15.43
CA GLN A 759 -9.04 1.28 -15.49
C GLN A 759 -9.52 1.64 -16.89
N ASN A 760 -10.48 2.58 -16.94
CA ASN A 760 -11.04 3.07 -18.21
C ASN A 760 -11.62 1.95 -19.10
N LEU A 761 -12.24 0.95 -18.47
CA LEU A 761 -12.78 -0.21 -19.18
C LEU A 761 -14.09 0.12 -19.90
N ALA A 762 -14.86 1.09 -19.42
CA ALA A 762 -16.05 1.65 -20.05
C ALA A 762 -16.25 3.12 -19.59
N PRO A 763 -17.07 3.94 -20.29
CA PRO A 763 -17.28 5.34 -19.92
C PRO A 763 -18.05 5.51 -18.60
N GLU A 764 -19.09 4.71 -18.37
CA GLU A 764 -19.99 4.75 -17.21
C GLU A 764 -20.28 3.35 -16.70
N GLY A 765 -20.92 3.24 -15.53
CA GLY A 765 -21.30 1.95 -14.95
C GLY A 765 -22.74 1.61 -15.29
N ASP A 766 -22.96 0.52 -16.05
CA ASP A 766 -24.28 0.07 -16.44
C ASP A 766 -24.46 -1.45 -16.29
N GLU A 767 -25.59 -1.83 -15.72
CA GLU A 767 -26.07 -3.21 -15.67
C GLU A 767 -26.85 -3.53 -16.95
N ILE A 768 -26.51 -4.63 -17.59
CA ILE A 768 -27.16 -5.06 -18.82
C ILE A 768 -28.41 -5.87 -18.48
N LEU A 769 -29.58 -5.23 -18.54
CA LEU A 769 -30.87 -5.85 -18.32
C LEU A 769 -31.41 -6.43 -19.64
N GLY A 770 -31.26 -7.74 -19.85
CA GLY A 770 -31.78 -8.40 -21.04
C GLY A 770 -30.81 -9.42 -21.61
N PRO A 771 -30.93 -9.77 -22.91
CA PRO A 771 -29.97 -10.65 -23.56
C PRO A 771 -28.58 -10.01 -23.54
N SER A 772 -27.63 -10.71 -22.97
CA SER A 772 -26.27 -10.19 -22.79
C SER A 772 -25.59 -9.97 -24.15
N PRO A 773 -25.28 -8.73 -24.55
CA PRO A 773 -24.56 -8.43 -25.78
C PRO A 773 -23.08 -8.79 -25.64
N THR A 774 -22.38 -8.93 -26.78
CA THR A 774 -20.92 -9.10 -26.79
C THR A 774 -20.16 -7.78 -26.87
N THR A 775 -20.88 -6.66 -27.01
CA THR A 775 -20.32 -5.30 -27.01
C THR A 775 -21.33 -4.36 -26.37
N PHE A 776 -20.91 -3.55 -25.42
CA PHE A 776 -21.74 -2.56 -24.73
C PHE A 776 -20.88 -1.38 -24.27
N ASP A 777 -21.32 -0.15 -24.48
CA ASP A 777 -20.62 1.10 -24.13
C ASP A 777 -19.14 1.14 -24.56
N GLY A 778 -18.86 0.60 -25.74
CA GLY A 778 -17.50 0.53 -26.28
C GLY A 778 -16.61 -0.54 -25.65
N ALA A 779 -17.13 -1.29 -24.67
CA ALA A 779 -16.45 -2.44 -24.10
C ALA A 779 -16.82 -3.74 -24.83
N SER A 780 -15.86 -4.62 -25.00
CA SER A 780 -16.06 -6.00 -25.45
C SER A 780 -14.97 -6.90 -24.88
N VAL A 781 -15.29 -8.19 -24.74
CA VAL A 781 -14.34 -9.20 -24.25
C VAL A 781 -14.20 -10.30 -25.28
N SER A 782 -12.98 -10.63 -25.65
CA SER A 782 -12.66 -11.77 -26.53
C SER A 782 -11.70 -12.74 -25.82
N ILE A 783 -11.93 -14.01 -26.00
CA ILE A 783 -11.17 -15.10 -25.40
C ILE A 783 -10.49 -15.91 -26.50
N LYS A 784 -9.17 -15.92 -26.53
CA LYS A 784 -8.38 -16.83 -27.33
C LYS A 784 -8.07 -18.07 -26.48
N ASP A 785 -8.73 -19.18 -26.79
CA ASP A 785 -8.66 -20.42 -26.03
C ASP A 785 -7.40 -21.25 -26.28
N ALA A 786 -7.24 -22.34 -25.56
CA ALA A 786 -6.10 -23.25 -25.70
C ALA A 786 -5.97 -23.92 -27.09
N ALA A 787 -7.04 -23.99 -27.86
CA ALA A 787 -7.05 -24.46 -29.24
C ALA A 787 -6.72 -23.35 -30.25
N GLY A 788 -6.58 -22.08 -29.79
CA GLY A 788 -6.28 -20.94 -30.63
C GLY A 788 -7.53 -20.23 -31.20
N ASN A 789 -8.74 -20.70 -30.90
CA ASN A 789 -9.98 -20.07 -31.36
C ASN A 789 -10.27 -18.80 -30.58
N ILE A 790 -10.79 -17.79 -31.26
CA ILE A 790 -11.18 -16.51 -30.62
C ILE A 790 -12.70 -16.45 -30.55
N THR A 791 -13.24 -16.30 -29.36
CA THR A 791 -14.68 -16.23 -29.10
C THR A 791 -15.01 -14.98 -28.30
N SER A 792 -16.04 -14.20 -28.73
CA SER A 792 -16.54 -13.06 -27.98
C SER A 792 -17.39 -13.53 -26.81
N ALA A 793 -17.19 -12.91 -25.64
CA ALA A 793 -17.90 -13.22 -24.41
C ALA A 793 -19.12 -12.30 -24.24
N PRO A 794 -20.29 -12.84 -23.83
CA PRO A 794 -21.44 -12.02 -23.45
C PRO A 794 -21.16 -11.19 -22.21
N LEU A 795 -21.52 -9.91 -22.25
CA LEU A 795 -21.32 -8.95 -21.14
C LEU A 795 -22.55 -8.92 -20.22
N ILE A 796 -22.31 -8.76 -18.94
CA ILE A 796 -23.34 -8.71 -17.87
C ILE A 796 -23.34 -7.32 -17.20
N PHE A 797 -22.18 -6.75 -17.01
CA PHE A 797 -21.99 -5.44 -16.37
C PHE A 797 -20.75 -4.79 -16.93
N VAL A 798 -20.81 -3.47 -17.14
CA VAL A 798 -19.65 -2.67 -17.52
C VAL A 798 -19.54 -1.43 -16.64
N SER A 799 -18.34 -1.04 -16.30
CA SER A 799 -18.00 0.19 -15.59
C SER A 799 -16.59 0.63 -15.94
N PRO A 800 -16.17 1.85 -15.57
CA PRO A 800 -14.78 2.28 -15.77
C PRO A 800 -13.72 1.38 -15.11
N SER A 801 -14.09 0.63 -14.07
CA SER A 801 -13.17 -0.21 -13.29
C SER A 801 -13.44 -1.71 -13.40
N GLN A 802 -14.59 -2.13 -13.95
CA GLN A 802 -14.99 -3.53 -13.99
C GLN A 802 -15.83 -3.85 -15.22
N VAL A 803 -15.53 -4.98 -15.85
CA VAL A 803 -16.40 -5.60 -16.88
C VAL A 803 -16.69 -7.04 -16.46
N THR A 804 -17.95 -7.37 -16.19
CA THR A 804 -18.39 -8.74 -15.89
C THR A 804 -18.94 -9.40 -17.15
N PHE A 805 -18.48 -10.60 -17.41
CA PHE A 805 -18.83 -11.35 -18.62
C PHE A 805 -19.04 -12.85 -18.33
N GLN A 806 -19.80 -13.50 -19.19
CA GLN A 806 -19.92 -14.96 -19.17
C GLN A 806 -18.83 -15.58 -20.05
N VAL A 807 -18.09 -16.53 -19.53
CA VAL A 807 -17.16 -17.33 -20.32
C VAL A 807 -17.97 -18.24 -21.23
N PRO A 808 -17.83 -18.17 -22.58
CA PRO A 808 -18.60 -19.04 -23.47
C PRO A 808 -18.35 -20.51 -23.16
N SER A 809 -19.41 -21.32 -23.17
CA SER A 809 -19.30 -22.75 -22.84
C SER A 809 -18.53 -23.57 -23.90
N GLY A 810 -18.36 -23.03 -25.10
CA GLY A 810 -17.65 -23.70 -26.21
C GLY A 810 -16.15 -23.43 -26.30
N VAL A 811 -15.57 -22.57 -25.40
CA VAL A 811 -14.12 -22.33 -25.40
C VAL A 811 -13.35 -23.56 -24.92
N ALA A 812 -12.19 -23.86 -25.51
CA ALA A 812 -11.37 -25.00 -25.09
C ALA A 812 -10.75 -24.75 -23.71
N ALA A 813 -10.79 -25.75 -22.83
CA ALA A 813 -10.12 -25.72 -21.52
C ALA A 813 -8.60 -25.72 -21.69
N GLY A 814 -7.92 -25.03 -20.78
CA GLY A 814 -6.47 -24.86 -20.76
C GLY A 814 -6.05 -23.40 -20.63
N ALA A 815 -4.80 -23.11 -20.96
CA ALA A 815 -4.28 -21.76 -20.98
C ALA A 815 -4.98 -20.94 -22.08
N ALA A 816 -5.47 -19.76 -21.73
CA ALA A 816 -6.21 -18.87 -22.62
C ALA A 816 -5.76 -17.42 -22.41
N ALA A 817 -5.99 -16.59 -23.44
CA ALA A 817 -5.75 -15.14 -23.35
C ALA A 817 -7.09 -14.41 -23.48
N VAL A 818 -7.42 -13.61 -22.49
CA VAL A 818 -8.62 -12.75 -22.47
C VAL A 818 -8.21 -11.33 -22.85
N THR A 819 -8.74 -10.83 -23.94
CA THR A 819 -8.51 -9.46 -24.40
C THR A 819 -9.79 -8.65 -24.20
N LEU A 820 -9.70 -7.56 -23.49
CA LEU A 820 -10.76 -6.60 -23.32
C LEU A 820 -10.53 -5.43 -24.28
N THR A 821 -11.56 -4.98 -24.98
CA THR A 821 -11.53 -3.76 -25.77
C THR A 821 -12.32 -2.70 -25.01
N ALA A 822 -11.71 -1.55 -24.76
CA ALA A 822 -12.34 -0.42 -24.08
C ALA A 822 -12.35 0.78 -25.00
N SER A 823 -13.52 1.41 -25.16
CA SER A 823 -13.71 2.59 -26.04
C SER A 823 -13.12 2.38 -27.46
N GLY A 824 -13.25 1.16 -27.99
CA GLY A 824 -12.74 0.78 -29.31
C GLY A 824 -11.23 0.46 -29.39
N SER A 825 -10.50 0.53 -28.28
CA SER A 825 -9.08 0.22 -28.20
C SER A 825 -8.84 -1.08 -27.42
N PRO A 826 -8.21 -2.12 -28.01
CA PRO A 826 -7.91 -3.35 -27.29
C PRO A 826 -6.88 -3.11 -26.17
N GLN A 827 -7.18 -3.65 -25.00
CA GLN A 827 -6.27 -3.71 -23.88
C GLN A 827 -5.31 -4.89 -24.04
N THR A 828 -4.22 -4.91 -23.26
CA THR A 828 -3.31 -6.05 -23.24
C THR A 828 -4.05 -7.32 -22.80
N ALA A 829 -3.78 -8.44 -23.47
CA ALA A 829 -4.43 -9.71 -23.16
C ALA A 829 -3.96 -10.23 -21.79
N SER A 830 -4.92 -10.66 -20.98
CA SER A 830 -4.66 -11.34 -19.71
C SER A 830 -4.59 -12.84 -19.89
N ASN A 831 -3.55 -13.46 -19.39
CA ASN A 831 -3.44 -14.91 -19.38
C ASN A 831 -4.27 -15.52 -18.25
N VAL A 832 -5.11 -16.48 -18.56
CA VAL A 832 -5.98 -17.19 -17.61
C VAL A 832 -5.95 -18.68 -17.84
N VAL A 833 -6.44 -19.45 -16.88
CA VAL A 833 -6.73 -20.87 -17.05
C VAL A 833 -8.24 -21.05 -17.16
N ILE A 834 -8.71 -21.60 -18.24
CA ILE A 834 -10.10 -22.02 -18.41
C ILE A 834 -10.21 -23.49 -18.03
N ALA A 835 -11.13 -23.77 -17.10
CA ALA A 835 -11.41 -25.14 -16.66
C ALA A 835 -12.87 -25.52 -16.96
N PRO A 836 -13.18 -26.81 -17.17
CA PRO A 836 -14.55 -27.24 -17.28
C PRO A 836 -15.34 -26.98 -15.98
N VAL A 837 -14.68 -27.14 -14.84
CA VAL A 837 -15.20 -26.89 -13.49
C VAL A 837 -14.21 -26.05 -12.73
N ALA A 838 -14.66 -24.90 -12.23
CA ALA A 838 -13.90 -24.01 -11.34
C ALA A 838 -14.90 -23.37 -10.35
N PRO A 839 -15.25 -24.11 -9.28
CA PRO A 839 -16.36 -23.72 -8.42
C PRO A 839 -16.01 -22.50 -7.58
N ALA A 840 -16.92 -21.55 -7.53
CA ALA A 840 -16.87 -20.40 -6.64
C ALA A 840 -18.27 -20.06 -6.13
N VAL A 841 -18.37 -19.68 -4.85
CA VAL A 841 -19.61 -19.33 -4.16
C VAL A 841 -19.70 -17.83 -3.95
N PHE A 842 -20.84 -17.23 -4.28
CA PHE A 842 -21.09 -15.79 -4.09
C PHE A 842 -21.23 -15.43 -2.61
N THR A 843 -20.68 -14.29 -2.26
CA THR A 843 -20.83 -13.67 -0.92
C THR A 843 -21.50 -12.31 -1.02
N VAL A 844 -22.17 -11.86 0.03
CA VAL A 844 -22.90 -10.58 0.03
C VAL A 844 -22.07 -9.38 0.47
N ASN A 845 -20.91 -9.59 1.02
CA ASN A 845 -20.08 -8.52 1.61
C ASN A 845 -18.61 -8.58 1.16
N GLY A 846 -18.31 -9.37 0.13
CA GLY A 846 -16.93 -9.60 -0.32
C GLY A 846 -16.06 -10.42 0.66
N ASN A 847 -16.58 -10.72 1.86
CA ASN A 847 -15.88 -11.50 2.90
C ASN A 847 -16.30 -12.98 2.81
N ALA A 848 -16.86 -13.54 3.88
CA ALA A 848 -17.21 -14.94 3.92
C ALA A 848 -18.73 -15.19 3.95
N LEU A 849 -19.56 -14.16 4.13
CA LEU A 849 -21.00 -14.35 4.33
C LEU A 849 -21.70 -14.74 3.02
N ILE A 850 -22.38 -15.88 3.03
CA ILE A 850 -23.01 -16.47 1.84
C ILE A 850 -24.11 -15.57 1.24
N ALA A 851 -24.12 -15.44 -0.08
CA ALA A 851 -25.27 -14.91 -0.82
C ALA A 851 -26.28 -16.04 -1.04
N GLY A 852 -27.21 -16.22 -0.10
CA GLY A 852 -28.16 -17.32 -0.14
C GLY A 852 -29.34 -17.13 0.80
N TYR A 853 -30.24 -18.10 0.83
CA TYR A 853 -31.36 -18.18 1.75
C TYR A 853 -31.74 -19.66 2.02
N ALA A 854 -32.43 -19.92 3.10
CA ALA A 854 -32.98 -21.23 3.33
C ALA A 854 -34.51 -21.21 3.24
N VAL A 855 -35.09 -22.36 2.96
CA VAL A 855 -36.53 -22.60 3.03
C VAL A 855 -36.77 -23.69 4.05
N ARG A 856 -37.39 -23.32 5.15
CA ARG A 856 -37.85 -24.28 6.16
C ARG A 856 -39.25 -24.79 5.82
N VAL A 857 -39.40 -26.09 5.76
CA VAL A 857 -40.64 -26.79 5.47
C VAL A 857 -41.08 -27.53 6.75
N SER A 858 -42.15 -27.09 7.34
CA SER A 858 -42.71 -27.73 8.54
C SER A 858 -43.33 -29.12 8.24
N SER A 859 -43.59 -29.89 9.26
CA SER A 859 -44.30 -31.20 9.13
C SER A 859 -45.70 -31.06 8.51
N SER A 860 -46.35 -29.88 8.59
CA SER A 860 -47.62 -29.57 7.92
C SER A 860 -47.45 -29.16 6.46
N GLY A 861 -46.26 -29.06 5.94
CA GLY A 861 -45.94 -28.57 4.59
C GLY A 861 -45.88 -27.06 4.45
N THR A 862 -45.98 -26.29 5.55
CA THR A 862 -45.85 -24.84 5.51
C THR A 862 -44.40 -24.47 5.22
N GLN A 863 -44.18 -23.58 4.24
CA GLN A 863 -42.88 -23.10 3.84
C GLN A 863 -42.60 -21.71 4.43
N THR A 864 -41.47 -21.56 5.06
CA THR A 864 -40.97 -20.28 5.58
C THR A 864 -39.62 -19.99 4.96
N VAL A 865 -39.41 -18.78 4.41
CA VAL A 865 -38.12 -18.34 3.90
C VAL A 865 -37.31 -17.80 5.06
N GLU A 866 -36.13 -18.37 5.23
CA GLU A 866 -35.14 -17.99 6.25
C GLU A 866 -33.97 -17.32 5.53
N PRO A 867 -33.79 -16.00 5.64
CA PRO A 867 -32.66 -15.34 5.01
C PRO A 867 -31.34 -15.74 5.69
N ALA A 868 -30.28 -15.95 4.91
CA ALA A 868 -28.95 -16.23 5.45
C ALA A 868 -28.19 -14.96 5.90
N TYR A 869 -28.72 -13.80 5.54
CA TYR A 869 -28.14 -12.50 5.91
C TYR A 869 -29.25 -11.45 6.13
N ALA A 870 -28.91 -10.44 6.90
CA ALA A 870 -29.73 -9.25 7.11
C ALA A 870 -28.94 -8.01 6.63
N VAL A 871 -29.69 -7.00 6.19
CA VAL A 871 -29.14 -5.70 5.78
C VAL A 871 -29.69 -4.64 6.74
N ASN A 872 -28.82 -3.89 7.39
CA ASN A 872 -29.24 -2.80 8.26
C ASN A 872 -29.63 -1.54 7.46
N ALA A 873 -30.09 -0.49 8.13
CA ALA A 873 -30.49 0.75 7.49
C ALA A 873 -29.31 1.48 6.78
N GLN A 874 -28.09 1.20 7.18
CA GLN A 874 -26.86 1.74 6.61
C GLN A 874 -26.30 0.89 5.45
N GLY A 875 -27.01 -0.16 5.01
CA GLY A 875 -26.59 -1.02 3.92
C GLY A 875 -25.55 -2.08 4.30
N SER A 876 -25.18 -2.20 5.58
CA SER A 876 -24.22 -3.19 6.03
C SER A 876 -24.87 -4.57 6.18
N PHE A 877 -24.14 -5.61 5.76
CA PHE A 877 -24.57 -6.98 5.81
C PHE A 877 -24.12 -7.66 7.10
N SER A 878 -25.00 -8.42 7.72
CA SER A 878 -24.73 -9.29 8.86
C SER A 878 -25.35 -10.66 8.67
N ALA A 879 -24.79 -11.69 9.30
CA ALA A 879 -25.38 -13.01 9.26
C ALA A 879 -26.75 -13.01 9.93
N ALA A 880 -27.75 -13.54 9.25
CA ALA A 880 -29.05 -13.83 9.83
C ALA A 880 -29.11 -15.32 10.21
N PRO A 881 -29.37 -15.65 11.49
CA PRO A 881 -29.43 -17.05 11.91
C PRO A 881 -30.58 -17.79 11.23
N ILE A 882 -30.29 -18.86 10.51
CA ILE A 882 -31.27 -19.74 9.89
C ILE A 882 -31.94 -20.54 10.98
N ASN A 883 -33.25 -20.40 11.11
CA ASN A 883 -34.01 -21.13 12.07
C ASN A 883 -34.27 -22.55 11.58
N MET A 884 -33.72 -23.55 12.30
CA MET A 884 -33.89 -24.96 11.95
C MET A 884 -35.28 -25.52 12.29
N GLY A 885 -36.08 -24.81 13.09
CA GLY A 885 -37.43 -25.22 13.48
C GLY A 885 -37.46 -26.43 14.44
N SER A 886 -38.48 -27.24 14.30
CA SER A 886 -38.61 -28.47 15.09
C SER A 886 -37.79 -29.63 14.47
N ALA A 887 -37.56 -30.69 15.22
CA ALA A 887 -36.82 -31.87 14.72
C ALA A 887 -37.48 -32.57 13.51
N THR A 888 -38.72 -32.25 13.17
CA THR A 888 -39.47 -32.80 12.03
C THR A 888 -39.44 -31.86 10.83
N ASP A 889 -38.99 -30.64 10.99
CA ASP A 889 -38.89 -29.67 9.92
C ASP A 889 -37.68 -30.00 9.00
N LYS A 890 -37.81 -29.64 7.74
CA LYS A 890 -36.75 -29.79 6.77
C LYS A 890 -36.30 -28.41 6.34
N VAL A 891 -35.00 -28.14 6.41
CA VAL A 891 -34.41 -26.83 6.00
C VAL A 891 -33.55 -27.03 4.79
N TYR A 892 -33.93 -26.41 3.68
CA TYR A 892 -33.23 -26.45 2.43
C TYR A 892 -32.49 -25.14 2.23
N LEU A 893 -31.15 -25.19 2.20
CA LEU A 893 -30.33 -24.02 1.94
C LEU A 893 -30.07 -23.90 0.43
N THR A 894 -30.36 -22.74 -0.12
CA THR A 894 -30.02 -22.36 -1.49
C THR A 894 -28.71 -21.56 -1.50
N ILE A 895 -27.73 -22.01 -2.25
CA ILE A 895 -26.39 -21.46 -2.42
C ILE A 895 -26.26 -21.02 -3.86
N TYR A 896 -25.82 -19.80 -4.09
CA TYR A 896 -25.49 -19.30 -5.44
C TYR A 896 -24.00 -19.31 -5.66
N GLY A 897 -23.58 -19.68 -6.88
CA GLY A 897 -22.18 -19.76 -7.27
C GLY A 897 -22.00 -19.65 -8.78
N THR A 898 -20.81 -19.94 -9.23
CA THR A 898 -20.48 -20.05 -10.66
C THR A 898 -19.42 -21.13 -10.87
N GLY A 899 -19.38 -21.71 -12.07
CA GLY A 899 -18.39 -22.76 -12.45
C GLY A 899 -18.63 -24.12 -11.80
N ILE A 900 -19.85 -24.41 -11.38
CA ILE A 900 -20.24 -25.62 -10.63
C ILE A 900 -21.06 -26.56 -11.50
N GLN A 901 -21.96 -26.03 -12.32
CA GLN A 901 -22.96 -26.79 -13.07
C GLN A 901 -22.36 -27.94 -13.89
N ALA A 902 -21.19 -27.72 -14.52
CA ALA A 902 -20.57 -28.72 -15.37
C ALA A 902 -20.07 -29.97 -14.59
N ALA A 903 -19.96 -29.90 -13.28
CA ALA A 903 -19.63 -31.06 -12.46
C ALA A 903 -20.78 -32.10 -12.44
N GLY A 904 -22.02 -31.63 -12.59
CA GLY A 904 -23.20 -32.45 -12.40
C GLY A 904 -23.50 -32.79 -10.96
N LEU A 905 -24.78 -33.03 -10.62
CA LEU A 905 -25.26 -33.24 -9.27
C LEU A 905 -24.48 -34.30 -8.47
N ALA A 906 -24.11 -35.39 -9.12
CA ALA A 906 -23.44 -36.51 -8.44
C ALA A 906 -22.01 -36.19 -7.98
N ASN A 907 -21.38 -35.17 -8.54
CA ASN A 907 -20.00 -34.76 -8.26
C ASN A 907 -19.93 -33.44 -7.47
N VAL A 908 -21.06 -32.97 -6.92
CA VAL A 908 -21.12 -31.81 -6.02
C VAL A 908 -21.35 -32.26 -4.61
N ALA A 909 -20.48 -31.87 -3.70
CA ALA A 909 -20.61 -32.13 -2.26
C ALA A 909 -20.58 -30.79 -1.50
N VAL A 910 -21.35 -30.73 -0.41
CA VAL A 910 -21.36 -29.56 0.47
C VAL A 910 -21.22 -30.03 1.91
N THR A 911 -20.34 -29.40 2.65
CA THR A 911 -20.18 -29.61 4.09
C THR A 911 -20.52 -28.31 4.83
N VAL A 912 -21.20 -28.43 5.97
CA VAL A 912 -21.49 -27.33 6.89
C VAL A 912 -20.94 -27.71 8.24
N ASN A 913 -20.07 -26.90 8.83
CA ASN A 913 -19.36 -27.23 10.08
C ASN A 913 -18.65 -28.60 10.03
N GLY A 914 -18.13 -28.97 8.85
CA GLY A 914 -17.53 -30.29 8.60
C GLY A 914 -18.53 -31.44 8.42
N VAL A 915 -19.83 -31.19 8.60
CA VAL A 915 -20.89 -32.19 8.42
C VAL A 915 -21.34 -32.21 6.97
N GLY A 916 -21.29 -33.39 6.32
CA GLY A 916 -21.79 -33.55 4.96
C GLY A 916 -23.31 -33.33 4.88
N THR A 917 -23.74 -32.59 3.87
CA THR A 917 -25.17 -32.33 3.59
C THR A 917 -25.66 -33.10 2.38
N GLN A 918 -26.95 -33.35 2.28
CA GLN A 918 -27.55 -33.94 1.09
C GLN A 918 -27.75 -32.83 0.05
N VAL A 919 -27.01 -32.90 -1.05
CA VAL A 919 -27.25 -32.04 -2.23
C VAL A 919 -28.46 -32.56 -2.98
N VAL A 920 -29.48 -31.72 -3.11
CA VAL A 920 -30.74 -32.10 -3.81
C VAL A 920 -30.87 -31.46 -5.17
N TYR A 921 -30.08 -30.43 -5.42
CA TYR A 921 -29.97 -29.76 -6.73
C TYR A 921 -28.58 -29.16 -6.89
N ALA A 922 -28.03 -29.27 -8.09
CA ALA A 922 -26.82 -28.55 -8.53
C ALA A 922 -26.97 -28.30 -10.03
N GLY A 923 -27.07 -27.05 -10.44
CA GLY A 923 -27.30 -26.70 -11.84
C GLY A 923 -27.53 -25.20 -12.03
N SER A 924 -28.05 -24.80 -13.18
CA SER A 924 -28.32 -23.40 -13.49
C SER A 924 -29.31 -22.76 -12.52
N ALA A 925 -29.02 -21.54 -12.08
CA ALA A 925 -29.96 -20.69 -11.33
C ALA A 925 -31.02 -20.01 -12.23
N GLY A 926 -30.99 -20.25 -13.55
CA GLY A 926 -31.85 -19.58 -14.55
C GLY A 926 -31.33 -18.23 -15.02
N TYR A 927 -30.10 -17.85 -14.60
CA TYR A 927 -29.38 -16.65 -15.03
C TYR A 927 -28.07 -17.04 -15.69
N SER A 928 -27.63 -16.26 -16.67
CA SER A 928 -26.39 -16.50 -17.42
C SER A 928 -25.19 -16.65 -16.46
N GLY A 929 -24.53 -17.80 -16.50
CA GLY A 929 -23.32 -18.10 -15.73
C GLY A 929 -23.49 -18.23 -14.23
N VAL A 930 -24.72 -18.12 -13.71
CA VAL A 930 -25.01 -18.32 -12.28
C VAL A 930 -25.50 -19.73 -12.02
N ASP A 931 -24.85 -20.41 -11.11
CA ASP A 931 -25.20 -21.76 -10.67
C ASP A 931 -25.93 -21.70 -9.32
N GLN A 932 -26.79 -22.66 -9.09
CA GLN A 932 -27.51 -22.86 -7.85
C GLN A 932 -27.27 -24.27 -7.32
N ILE A 933 -27.04 -24.34 -6.00
CA ILE A 933 -26.98 -25.59 -5.26
C ILE A 933 -28.05 -25.53 -4.17
N ASN A 934 -28.85 -26.58 -4.03
CA ASN A 934 -29.77 -26.73 -2.90
C ASN A 934 -29.35 -27.93 -2.06
N VAL A 935 -29.20 -27.70 -0.76
CA VAL A 935 -28.82 -28.74 0.20
C VAL A 935 -29.84 -28.85 1.32
N LEU A 936 -30.12 -30.07 1.75
CA LEU A 936 -30.88 -30.34 2.97
C LEU A 936 -29.91 -30.24 4.16
N LEU A 937 -30.12 -29.26 5.06
CA LEU A 937 -29.33 -29.12 6.27
C LEU A 937 -29.71 -30.22 7.27
N PRO A 938 -28.74 -30.98 7.81
CA PRO A 938 -28.98 -31.94 8.86
C PRO A 938 -29.51 -31.27 10.15
N ALA A 939 -30.48 -31.84 10.81
CA ALA A 939 -31.02 -31.31 12.06
C ALA A 939 -29.96 -31.20 13.20
N SER A 940 -28.88 -31.98 13.10
CA SER A 940 -27.73 -31.89 14.01
C SER A 940 -26.98 -30.56 13.97
N LEU A 941 -27.23 -29.72 13.00
CA LEU A 941 -26.62 -28.37 12.90
C LEU A 941 -27.39 -27.32 13.72
N ALA A 942 -28.57 -27.64 14.25
CA ALA A 942 -29.33 -26.69 15.07
C ALA A 942 -28.47 -26.16 16.23
N GLY A 943 -28.46 -24.86 16.44
CA GLY A 943 -27.69 -24.18 17.49
C GLY A 943 -26.19 -24.11 17.26
N SER A 944 -25.69 -24.44 16.07
CA SER A 944 -24.25 -24.40 15.77
C SER A 944 -23.67 -22.98 15.70
N GLY A 945 -24.48 -21.93 15.67
CA GLY A 945 -24.03 -20.56 15.54
C GLY A 945 -23.46 -20.25 14.15
N THR A 946 -22.43 -19.40 14.08
CA THR A 946 -21.74 -19.08 12.81
C THR A 946 -20.75 -20.17 12.48
N VAL A 947 -20.94 -20.81 11.35
CA VAL A 947 -20.17 -21.98 10.91
C VAL A 947 -19.71 -21.85 9.46
N ALA A 948 -18.60 -22.52 9.15
CA ALA A 948 -18.07 -22.60 7.78
C ALA A 948 -18.91 -23.53 6.91
N LEU A 949 -19.10 -23.14 5.66
CA LEU A 949 -19.69 -23.93 4.59
C LEU A 949 -18.68 -24.06 3.45
N GLN A 950 -18.45 -25.29 3.00
CA GLN A 950 -17.55 -25.61 1.89
C GLN A 950 -18.30 -26.34 0.80
N VAL A 951 -18.22 -25.82 -0.41
CA VAL A 951 -18.69 -26.49 -1.63
C VAL A 951 -17.49 -27.14 -2.31
N THR A 952 -17.67 -28.38 -2.80
CA THR A 952 -16.69 -29.08 -3.64
C THR A 952 -17.39 -29.58 -4.89
N ALA A 953 -16.82 -29.31 -6.07
CA ALA A 953 -17.36 -29.78 -7.35
C ALA A 953 -16.27 -30.51 -8.14
N SER A 954 -16.53 -31.75 -8.53
CA SER A 954 -15.53 -32.64 -9.18
C SER A 954 -14.19 -32.73 -8.44
N GLY A 955 -14.24 -32.72 -7.10
CA GLY A 955 -13.05 -32.77 -6.25
C GLY A 955 -12.33 -31.41 -6.06
N ILE A 956 -12.80 -30.35 -6.69
CA ILE A 956 -12.24 -29.00 -6.56
C ILE A 956 -13.06 -28.22 -5.51
N ALA A 957 -12.37 -27.68 -4.50
CA ALA A 957 -13.02 -26.87 -3.47
C ALA A 957 -13.26 -25.43 -3.97
N ALA A 958 -14.45 -24.89 -3.69
CA ALA A 958 -14.76 -23.47 -3.84
C ALA A 958 -14.15 -22.66 -2.69
N ASN A 959 -14.31 -21.33 -2.71
CA ASN A 959 -14.04 -20.48 -1.55
C ASN A 959 -14.94 -20.91 -0.36
N THR A 960 -14.37 -20.91 0.84
CA THR A 960 -15.11 -21.16 2.08
C THR A 960 -15.99 -19.95 2.40
N VAL A 961 -17.25 -20.21 2.73
CA VAL A 961 -18.21 -19.18 3.15
C VAL A 961 -18.78 -19.51 4.53
N GLN A 962 -19.50 -18.57 5.12
CA GLN A 962 -20.10 -18.69 6.46
C GLN A 962 -21.61 -18.54 6.40
N ILE A 963 -22.28 -19.28 7.27
CA ILE A 963 -23.70 -19.13 7.59
C ILE A 963 -23.89 -19.15 9.11
N ALA A 964 -24.96 -18.51 9.59
CA ALA A 964 -25.37 -18.64 10.98
C ALA A 964 -26.57 -19.59 11.08
N ILE A 965 -26.57 -20.48 12.06
CA ILE A 965 -27.64 -21.47 12.30
C ILE A 965 -28.10 -21.39 13.78
N GLN A 966 -29.38 -21.17 13.95
CA GLN A 966 -30.05 -21.14 15.26
C GLN A 966 -30.65 -22.49 15.63
#